data_c8a591afaf5cea3db682f087b7f0ebcb
#
_entry.id   c8a591afaf5cea3db682f087b7f0ebcb
#
_cell.length_a   1.000
_cell.length_b   1.000
_cell.length_c   1.000
_cell.angle_alpha   90.00
_cell.angle_beta   90.00
_cell.angle_gamma   90.00
#
_symmetry.space_group_name_H-M   'P 1'
#
loop_
_entity.id
_entity.type
_entity.pdbx_description
1 polymer ?
#
loop_
_entity_poly.entity_id
_entity_poly.type
_entity_poly.pdbx_seq_one_letter_code
_entity_poly.pdbx_strand_id
1 'polypeptide(L)'
;MICRVLKNMCCCSRTTEEEAEYAVYCPSSLGALLLVRLEAPPTTASVWFCSKVSVTTPEGGVSVFPCYRFVSCSTSLALRDSIAKFVFDDVRPIELDQRINELTYRRQAYRWSCYDDGLPETMKADDITSLPAEVRFSVSKATDMMLTVGKVLVELGLQSFLCSEQRWSSFHQIHQLCKQTRTPTCRLVERLWREDWFFGHQFLNGANPTLIRRCTEIPPNMAVTEETVRASLEGGASLSQEMERGNMFVADYRLLDGLTANTVNRKQNYLTAPLVLLHLNSTNQLLPVAIQLKQSPGETNPVFVPQDLEADWLTAKTFVRSADFADHELRSHFLRTHVMSELFAMATLRNFPMVHPLYKLLGPHFRFTLEIDTLARQLLLSDGGSLKEYTAVGGAATLDFLRRASASLTYRDLCLPDDITGRGLDSIPGYYYRDDGLRLWDIIHRYVGGVVSYYYRSNNDVTRDSELQSWINEIVVFGRLGDEKKGFPKSFSSVPELTYFVTMVIFNASAQHTAVNNAQLDYFGWMPNAPVGLQRPPPACRGRCSERSLLDSFPDVNSTVHGLATVYLLSKKPADFGPGLIALSYYVQLLLSSLFSWRQQNKVISIKQRLHLYIEEGEARSSTLIQLFVWAAQLSSSSQRAFPWRWRPISVAT
;
A
#
# COMPACT_ATOMS: atom_id res chain seq x y z
N MET A 1 -42.60 -17.28 6.92
CA MET A 1 -41.47 -16.35 6.65
C MET A 1 -40.90 -16.66 5.30
N ILE A 2 -40.53 -15.65 4.54
CA ILE A 2 -39.81 -15.80 3.27
C ILE A 2 -38.35 -15.46 3.51
N CYS A 3 -37.46 -16.39 3.22
CA CYS A 3 -36.02 -16.20 3.37
C CYS A 3 -35.39 -16.10 1.96
N ARG A 4 -34.76 -14.97 1.66
CA ARG A 4 -34.06 -14.75 0.40
C ARG A 4 -32.56 -14.76 0.64
N VAL A 5 -31.89 -15.61 -0.09
CA VAL A 5 -30.41 -15.74 -0.03
C VAL A 5 -29.83 -15.20 -1.32
N LEU A 6 -29.03 -14.14 -1.22
CA LEU A 6 -28.32 -13.60 -2.37
C LEU A 6 -27.01 -14.38 -2.55
N LYS A 7 -26.91 -15.11 -3.66
CA LYS A 7 -25.75 -15.92 -4.04
C LYS A 7 -25.03 -15.26 -5.20
N ASN A 8 -23.73 -15.18 -5.12
CA ASN A 8 -22.88 -14.87 -6.26
C ASN A 8 -22.22 -16.15 -6.74
N MET A 9 -22.71 -16.68 -7.85
CA MET A 9 -22.05 -17.81 -8.53
C MET A 9 -21.01 -17.25 -9.49
N CYS A 10 -19.75 -17.62 -9.26
CA CYS A 10 -18.65 -17.25 -10.13
C CYS A 10 -18.53 -18.30 -11.24
N CYS A 11 -19.28 -18.11 -12.35
CA CYS A 11 -18.99 -18.79 -13.62
C CYS A 11 -18.17 -17.85 -14.50
N CYS A 12 -17.12 -18.43 -15.08
CA CYS A 12 -16.14 -17.80 -15.97
C CYS A 12 -16.73 -16.68 -16.84
N SER A 13 -16.51 -15.41 -16.49
CA SER A 13 -16.77 -14.18 -17.25
C SER A 13 -17.95 -13.27 -16.87
N ARG A 14 -18.91 -13.65 -16.05
CA ARG A 14 -19.93 -12.74 -15.52
C ARG A 14 -20.31 -13.14 -14.08
N THR A 15 -20.22 -12.21 -13.13
CA THR A 15 -20.84 -12.36 -11.82
C THR A 15 -22.35 -12.17 -11.99
N THR A 16 -23.09 -13.26 -12.04
CA THR A 16 -24.55 -13.19 -11.92
C THR A 16 -24.90 -13.20 -10.45
N GLU A 17 -25.55 -12.14 -9.98
CA GLU A 17 -26.22 -12.18 -8.68
C GLU A 17 -27.45 -13.07 -8.84
N GLU A 18 -27.48 -14.17 -8.12
CA GLU A 18 -28.62 -15.07 -8.08
C GLU A 18 -29.29 -14.96 -6.72
N GLU A 19 -30.57 -14.61 -6.70
CA GLU A 19 -31.37 -14.59 -5.49
C GLU A 19 -32.18 -15.89 -5.39
N ALA A 20 -31.91 -16.67 -4.32
CA ALA A 20 -32.70 -17.85 -4.02
C ALA A 20 -33.69 -17.54 -2.90
N GLU A 21 -34.96 -17.81 -3.13
CA GLU A 21 -36.05 -17.61 -2.20
C GLU A 21 -36.47 -18.96 -1.56
N TYR A 22 -36.64 -18.95 -0.26
CA TYR A 22 -37.04 -20.10 0.53
C TYR A 22 -38.23 -19.71 1.43
N ALA A 23 -39.29 -20.50 1.40
CA ALA A 23 -40.40 -20.41 2.37
C ALA A 23 -40.04 -21.23 3.60
N VAL A 24 -40.00 -20.57 4.77
CA VAL A 24 -39.76 -21.25 6.06
C VAL A 24 -41.02 -21.24 6.88
N TYR A 25 -41.57 -22.42 7.18
CA TYR A 25 -42.72 -22.57 8.06
C TYR A 25 -42.31 -22.46 9.50
N CYS A 26 -42.97 -21.60 10.27
CA CYS A 26 -42.82 -21.49 11.69
C CYS A 26 -44.20 -21.61 12.37
N PRO A 27 -44.41 -22.57 13.27
CA PRO A 27 -45.71 -22.84 13.91
C PRO A 27 -46.20 -21.70 14.82
N SER A 28 -45.26 -20.85 15.24
CA SER A 28 -45.55 -19.67 16.09
C SER A 28 -44.69 -18.49 15.72
N SER A 29 -45.09 -17.27 16.13
CA SER A 29 -44.24 -16.10 15.95
C SER A 29 -42.91 -16.26 16.70
N LEU A 30 -41.79 -15.99 16.03
CA LEU A 30 -40.45 -16.05 16.63
C LEU A 30 -40.07 -14.75 17.34
N GLY A 31 -40.91 -13.72 17.27
CA GLY A 31 -40.57 -12.38 17.77
C GLY A 31 -39.42 -11.76 16.97
N ALA A 32 -38.51 -11.05 17.65
CA ALA A 32 -37.34 -10.44 17.02
C ALA A 32 -36.35 -11.52 16.54
N LEU A 33 -35.97 -11.48 15.26
CA LEU A 33 -34.99 -12.40 14.68
C LEU A 33 -33.57 -11.94 15.05
N LEU A 34 -32.86 -12.75 15.81
CA LEU A 34 -31.51 -12.44 16.30
C LEU A 34 -30.41 -13.08 15.47
N LEU A 35 -30.66 -14.33 15.06
CA LEU A 35 -29.71 -15.18 14.36
C LEU A 35 -30.38 -15.92 13.21
N VAL A 36 -29.66 -16.05 12.10
CA VAL A 36 -29.93 -17.00 11.03
C VAL A 36 -28.77 -17.95 10.93
N ARG A 37 -29.03 -19.26 11.00
CA ARG A 37 -28.02 -20.26 10.75
C ARG A 37 -28.13 -20.72 9.30
N LEU A 38 -26.99 -20.59 8.59
CA LEU A 38 -26.85 -21.05 7.21
C LEU A 38 -26.01 -22.32 7.19
N GLU A 39 -26.61 -23.43 6.81
CA GLU A 39 -25.96 -24.74 6.71
C GLU A 39 -26.08 -25.25 5.28
N ALA A 40 -24.95 -25.65 4.70
CA ALA A 40 -24.93 -26.29 3.40
C ALA A 40 -25.09 -27.82 3.55
N PRO A 41 -25.96 -28.49 2.75
CA PRO A 41 -26.06 -29.92 2.75
C PRO A 41 -24.72 -30.59 2.45
N PRO A 42 -24.43 -31.79 3.04
CA PRO A 42 -23.18 -32.50 2.79
C PRO A 42 -22.93 -32.86 1.32
N THR A 43 -24.01 -32.92 0.51
CA THR A 43 -23.98 -33.24 -0.92
C THR A 43 -23.63 -32.02 -1.82
N THR A 44 -23.44 -30.84 -1.25
CA THR A 44 -23.13 -29.63 -2.03
C THR A 44 -21.66 -29.68 -2.49
N ALA A 45 -21.44 -30.07 -3.73
CA ALA A 45 -20.10 -30.15 -4.32
C ALA A 45 -19.47 -28.78 -4.67
N SER A 46 -20.26 -27.70 -4.65
CA SER A 46 -19.83 -26.37 -5.07
C SER A 46 -19.68 -25.41 -3.89
N VAL A 47 -18.57 -24.67 -3.87
CA VAL A 47 -18.37 -23.53 -3.00
C VAL A 47 -19.01 -22.30 -3.65
N TRP A 48 -19.84 -21.57 -2.92
CA TRP A 48 -20.51 -20.35 -3.40
C TRP A 48 -20.39 -19.23 -2.38
N PHE A 49 -20.43 -17.98 -2.87
CA PHE A 49 -20.30 -16.80 -2.03
C PHE A 49 -21.69 -16.30 -1.64
N CYS A 50 -21.94 -16.20 -0.33
CA CYS A 50 -23.15 -15.62 0.25
C CYS A 50 -22.90 -14.15 0.60
N SER A 51 -23.62 -13.24 -0.06
CA SER A 51 -23.54 -11.81 0.26
C SER A 51 -24.37 -11.48 1.49
N LYS A 52 -25.63 -11.92 1.51
CA LYS A 52 -26.58 -11.66 2.60
C LYS A 52 -27.74 -12.66 2.61
N VAL A 53 -28.37 -12.73 3.74
CA VAL A 53 -29.68 -13.37 3.92
C VAL A 53 -30.68 -12.30 4.35
N SER A 54 -31.83 -12.20 3.68
CA SER A 54 -32.94 -11.32 4.07
C SER A 54 -34.13 -12.19 4.49
N VAL A 55 -34.70 -11.91 5.62
CA VAL A 55 -35.87 -12.64 6.12
C VAL A 55 -37.04 -11.69 6.22
N THR A 56 -38.15 -12.01 5.52
CA THR A 56 -39.42 -11.27 5.59
C THR A 56 -40.38 -12.04 6.47
N THR A 57 -40.89 -11.41 7.53
CA THR A 57 -41.88 -11.99 8.40
C THR A 57 -43.29 -11.90 7.77
N PRO A 58 -44.27 -12.68 8.26
CA PRO A 58 -45.63 -12.59 7.77
C PRO A 58 -46.27 -11.20 7.93
N GLU A 59 -45.80 -10.45 8.93
CA GLU A 59 -46.27 -9.09 9.22
C GLU A 59 -45.60 -8.04 8.31
N GLY A 60 -44.75 -8.47 7.38
CA GLY A 60 -44.07 -7.59 6.42
C GLY A 60 -42.74 -6.99 6.96
N GLY A 61 -42.32 -7.31 8.17
CA GLY A 61 -41.02 -6.88 8.69
C GLY A 61 -39.87 -7.56 7.93
N VAL A 62 -38.83 -6.80 7.58
CA VAL A 62 -37.64 -7.32 6.90
C VAL A 62 -36.43 -7.20 7.80
N SER A 63 -35.75 -8.33 8.05
CA SER A 63 -34.47 -8.39 8.74
C SER A 63 -33.38 -8.83 7.79
N VAL A 64 -32.21 -8.15 7.81
CA VAL A 64 -31.07 -8.43 6.94
C VAL A 64 -29.93 -8.97 7.77
N PHE A 65 -29.35 -10.06 7.33
CA PHE A 65 -28.23 -10.77 7.93
C PHE A 65 -27.06 -10.78 6.94
N PRO A 66 -26.11 -9.84 7.03
CA PRO A 66 -24.92 -9.81 6.19
C PRO A 66 -24.09 -11.07 6.37
N CYS A 67 -23.56 -11.63 5.30
CA CYS A 67 -22.72 -12.84 5.34
C CYS A 67 -21.32 -12.58 4.80
N TYR A 68 -21.22 -12.21 3.53
CA TYR A 68 -19.94 -11.95 2.80
C TYR A 68 -18.89 -13.04 3.00
N ARG A 69 -19.34 -14.30 2.99
CA ARG A 69 -18.49 -15.47 3.20
C ARG A 69 -18.78 -16.55 2.17
N PHE A 70 -17.75 -17.37 1.92
CA PHE A 70 -17.94 -18.59 1.16
C PHE A 70 -18.61 -19.67 2.00
N VAL A 71 -19.57 -20.36 1.38
CA VAL A 71 -20.33 -21.46 1.97
C VAL A 71 -19.99 -22.74 1.22
N SER A 72 -19.59 -23.77 1.94
CA SER A 72 -19.26 -25.10 1.44
C SER A 72 -20.02 -26.17 2.22
N CYS A 73 -19.95 -27.41 1.81
CA CYS A 73 -20.63 -28.55 2.44
C CYS A 73 -20.30 -28.77 3.93
N SER A 74 -19.22 -28.19 4.42
CA SER A 74 -18.82 -28.30 5.85
C SER A 74 -19.07 -27.02 6.64
N THR A 75 -19.70 -26.01 6.03
CA THR A 75 -19.82 -24.68 6.62
C THR A 75 -21.15 -24.54 7.32
N SER A 76 -21.13 -24.26 8.64
CA SER A 76 -22.27 -23.77 9.41
C SER A 76 -21.98 -22.36 9.88
N LEU A 77 -22.75 -21.39 9.41
CA LEU A 77 -22.58 -19.98 9.71
C LEU A 77 -23.77 -19.45 10.53
N ALA A 78 -23.51 -18.93 11.72
CA ALA A 78 -24.49 -18.18 12.51
C ALA A 78 -24.34 -16.68 12.17
N LEU A 79 -25.32 -16.14 11.48
CA LEU A 79 -25.34 -14.75 11.03
C LEU A 79 -26.17 -13.90 11.99
N ARG A 80 -25.62 -12.81 12.46
CA ARG A 80 -26.30 -11.76 13.24
C ARG A 80 -27.01 -10.79 12.29
N ASP A 81 -28.02 -10.09 12.82
CA ASP A 81 -28.64 -8.99 12.09
C ASP A 81 -27.61 -7.90 11.68
N SER A 82 -28.04 -6.99 10.80
CA SER A 82 -27.16 -5.93 10.28
C SER A 82 -26.80 -4.84 11.29
N ILE A 83 -27.41 -4.83 12.48
CA ILE A 83 -27.20 -3.81 13.50
C ILE A 83 -25.82 -4.01 14.12
N ALA A 84 -25.02 -2.95 14.12
CA ALA A 84 -23.72 -3.00 14.79
C ALA A 84 -23.88 -2.89 16.31
N LYS A 85 -23.15 -3.74 17.03
CA LYS A 85 -23.24 -3.87 18.49
C LYS A 85 -21.87 -4.04 19.13
N PHE A 86 -21.67 -3.41 20.28
CA PHE A 86 -20.56 -3.70 21.18
C PHE A 86 -20.83 -4.94 22.04
N VAL A 87 -19.82 -5.42 22.73
CA VAL A 87 -19.97 -6.52 23.69
C VAL A 87 -20.96 -6.17 24.81
N PHE A 88 -20.99 -4.93 25.21
CA PHE A 88 -21.91 -4.45 26.30
C PHE A 88 -23.35 -4.16 25.80
N ASP A 89 -23.63 -4.26 24.51
CA ASP A 89 -24.98 -4.20 23.94
C ASP A 89 -25.63 -5.58 23.81
N ASP A 90 -24.84 -6.64 23.92
CA ASP A 90 -25.33 -8.03 23.85
C ASP A 90 -25.77 -8.46 25.28
N VAL A 91 -27.08 -8.36 25.55
CA VAL A 91 -27.66 -8.66 26.87
C VAL A 91 -28.23 -10.08 26.99
N ARG A 92 -28.37 -10.79 25.87
CA ARG A 92 -28.93 -12.14 25.80
C ARG A 92 -27.83 -13.20 25.76
N PRO A 93 -27.94 -14.30 26.52
CA PRO A 93 -26.92 -15.37 26.52
C PRO A 93 -26.56 -15.85 25.10
N ILE A 94 -27.57 -16.06 24.24
CA ILE A 94 -27.35 -16.54 22.87
C ILE A 94 -26.51 -15.55 22.03
N GLU A 95 -26.62 -14.25 22.27
CA GLU A 95 -25.83 -13.22 21.58
C GLU A 95 -24.38 -13.25 22.04
N LEU A 96 -24.17 -13.39 23.37
CA LEU A 96 -22.83 -13.52 23.95
C LEU A 96 -22.14 -14.82 23.54
N ASP A 97 -22.87 -15.94 23.58
CA ASP A 97 -22.34 -17.25 23.15
C ASP A 97 -21.92 -17.23 21.68
N GLN A 98 -22.74 -16.64 20.81
CA GLN A 98 -22.39 -16.51 19.39
C GLN A 98 -21.13 -15.66 19.21
N ARG A 99 -21.01 -14.54 19.93
CA ARG A 99 -19.83 -13.68 19.90
C ARG A 99 -18.56 -14.41 20.34
N ILE A 100 -18.61 -15.10 21.46
CA ILE A 100 -17.50 -15.89 21.99
C ILE A 100 -17.10 -17.01 21.02
N ASN A 101 -18.08 -17.74 20.48
CA ASN A 101 -17.84 -18.83 19.53
C ASN A 101 -17.22 -18.30 18.23
N GLU A 102 -17.70 -17.16 17.71
CA GLU A 102 -17.14 -16.53 16.53
C GLU A 102 -15.67 -16.11 16.74
N LEU A 103 -15.35 -15.43 17.84
CA LEU A 103 -13.99 -14.99 18.14
C LEU A 103 -13.06 -16.20 18.42
N THR A 104 -13.56 -17.22 19.08
CA THR A 104 -12.79 -18.47 19.31
C THR A 104 -12.44 -19.14 17.99
N TYR A 105 -13.42 -19.31 17.09
CA TYR A 105 -13.18 -19.84 15.74
C TYR A 105 -12.16 -18.99 14.97
N ARG A 106 -12.33 -17.68 14.99
CA ARG A 106 -11.43 -16.76 14.25
C ARG A 106 -10.00 -16.82 14.76
N ARG A 107 -9.79 -16.89 16.08
CA ARG A 107 -8.45 -17.04 16.66
C ARG A 107 -7.79 -18.37 16.29
N GLN A 108 -8.56 -19.43 16.06
CA GLN A 108 -8.07 -20.71 15.56
C GLN A 108 -7.76 -20.69 14.06
N ALA A 109 -8.60 -20.00 13.26
CA ALA A 109 -8.45 -19.88 11.82
C ALA A 109 -7.33 -18.91 11.42
N TYR A 110 -7.21 -17.79 12.12
CA TYR A 110 -6.23 -16.73 11.89
C TYR A 110 -5.14 -16.80 12.96
N ARG A 111 -4.11 -17.59 12.74
CA ARG A 111 -3.01 -17.76 13.68
C ARG A 111 -1.82 -16.91 13.31
N TRP A 112 -1.18 -16.34 14.31
CA TRP A 112 0.08 -15.61 14.13
C TRP A 112 1.24 -16.58 13.86
N SER A 113 2.21 -16.13 13.09
CA SER A 113 3.45 -16.82 12.79
C SER A 113 4.58 -15.81 12.68
N CYS A 114 5.69 -16.12 13.32
CA CYS A 114 6.93 -15.35 13.12
C CYS A 114 7.51 -15.72 11.75
N TYR A 115 7.55 -14.75 10.84
CA TYR A 115 8.22 -14.93 9.55
C TYR A 115 9.74 -14.82 9.71
N ASP A 116 10.17 -13.83 10.47
CA ASP A 116 11.57 -13.60 10.82
C ASP A 116 11.67 -12.77 12.11
N ASP A 117 12.73 -13.01 12.89
CA ASP A 117 12.96 -12.26 14.13
C ASP A 117 13.20 -10.77 13.86
N GLY A 118 12.50 -9.92 14.63
CA GLY A 118 12.57 -8.45 14.47
C GLY A 118 11.56 -7.87 13.48
N LEU A 119 10.79 -8.70 12.75
CA LEU A 119 9.66 -8.28 11.93
C LEU A 119 8.33 -8.44 12.66
N PRO A 120 7.27 -7.70 12.27
CA PRO A 120 5.92 -8.00 12.69
C PRO A 120 5.53 -9.45 12.35
N GLU A 121 4.74 -10.07 13.22
CA GLU A 121 4.20 -11.39 12.94
C GLU A 121 3.17 -11.32 11.81
N THR A 122 3.05 -12.43 11.08
CA THR A 122 2.21 -12.56 9.90
C THR A 122 1.18 -13.67 10.07
N MET A 123 0.28 -13.82 9.12
CA MET A 123 -0.64 -14.96 9.06
C MET A 123 0.15 -16.28 8.89
N LYS A 124 -0.14 -17.24 9.76
CA LYS A 124 0.37 -18.61 9.58
C LYS A 124 -0.35 -19.29 8.42
N ALA A 125 0.34 -19.40 7.30
CA ALA A 125 -0.14 -20.08 6.11
C ALA A 125 1.02 -20.80 5.44
N ASP A 126 0.88 -22.10 5.19
CA ASP A 126 1.88 -22.88 4.47
C ASP A 126 1.80 -22.57 2.97
N ASP A 127 0.59 -22.32 2.49
CA ASP A 127 0.27 -21.86 1.13
C ASP A 127 -1.08 -21.14 1.10
N ILE A 128 -1.46 -20.62 -0.09
CA ILE A 128 -2.73 -19.91 -0.28
C ILE A 128 -3.96 -20.81 -0.06
N THR A 129 -3.83 -22.13 -0.18
CA THR A 129 -4.96 -23.08 0.01
C THR A 129 -5.25 -23.31 1.49
N SER A 130 -4.27 -23.07 2.36
CA SER A 130 -4.42 -23.14 3.82
C SER A 130 -5.12 -21.93 4.42
N LEU A 131 -5.23 -20.83 3.67
CA LEU A 131 -5.96 -19.63 4.11
C LEU A 131 -7.47 -19.90 4.22
N PRO A 132 -8.20 -19.30 5.18
CA PRO A 132 -9.65 -19.29 5.19
C PRO A 132 -10.24 -18.75 3.88
N ALA A 133 -11.31 -19.37 3.37
CA ALA A 133 -11.88 -19.07 2.06
C ALA A 133 -12.32 -17.59 1.92
N GLU A 134 -12.77 -16.97 3.00
CA GLU A 134 -13.24 -15.57 3.04
C GLU A 134 -12.15 -14.53 2.82
N VAL A 135 -10.88 -14.89 2.97
CA VAL A 135 -9.74 -13.98 2.75
C VAL A 135 -8.96 -14.30 1.47
N ARG A 136 -9.40 -15.32 0.72
CA ARG A 136 -8.81 -15.66 -0.58
C ARG A 136 -9.30 -14.77 -1.70
N PHE A 137 -8.56 -14.80 -2.80
CA PHE A 137 -8.97 -14.16 -4.04
C PHE A 137 -10.30 -14.72 -4.56
N SER A 138 -11.08 -13.86 -5.18
CA SER A 138 -12.17 -14.31 -6.05
C SER A 138 -11.58 -15.11 -7.22
N VAL A 139 -12.38 -16.02 -7.79
CA VAL A 139 -11.95 -16.79 -8.97
C VAL A 139 -11.53 -15.87 -10.12
N SER A 140 -12.26 -14.77 -10.34
CA SER A 140 -11.92 -13.77 -11.36
C SER A 140 -10.57 -13.12 -11.11
N LYS A 141 -10.27 -12.73 -9.86
CA LYS A 141 -8.97 -12.14 -9.50
C LYS A 141 -7.83 -13.14 -9.65
N ALA A 142 -8.01 -14.36 -9.17
CA ALA A 142 -7.00 -15.41 -9.30
C ALA A 142 -6.68 -15.72 -10.78
N THR A 143 -7.73 -15.85 -11.61
CA THR A 143 -7.59 -16.07 -13.06
C THR A 143 -6.89 -14.90 -13.75
N ASP A 144 -7.30 -13.66 -13.46
CA ASP A 144 -6.68 -12.47 -14.04
C ASP A 144 -5.20 -12.35 -13.65
N MET A 145 -4.85 -12.67 -12.42
CA MET A 145 -3.48 -12.70 -11.95
C MET A 145 -2.66 -13.77 -12.67
N MET A 146 -3.17 -15.01 -12.78
CA MET A 146 -2.50 -16.10 -13.49
C MET A 146 -2.28 -15.76 -14.98
N LEU A 147 -3.30 -15.23 -15.67
CA LEU A 147 -3.18 -14.84 -17.06
C LEU A 147 -2.16 -13.71 -17.24
N THR A 148 -2.09 -12.78 -16.29
CA THR A 148 -1.12 -11.69 -16.32
C THR A 148 0.30 -12.20 -16.16
N VAL A 149 0.55 -13.06 -15.15
CA VAL A 149 1.86 -13.69 -14.96
C VAL A 149 2.26 -14.46 -16.21
N GLY A 150 1.38 -15.29 -16.76
CA GLY A 150 1.64 -16.06 -17.98
C GLY A 150 1.98 -15.17 -19.18
N LYS A 151 1.19 -14.12 -19.40
CA LYS A 151 1.42 -13.16 -20.48
C LYS A 151 2.77 -12.46 -20.36
N VAL A 152 3.09 -11.93 -19.18
CA VAL A 152 4.34 -11.20 -18.95
C VAL A 152 5.55 -12.12 -19.08
N LEU A 153 5.51 -13.33 -18.53
CA LEU A 153 6.59 -14.29 -18.67
C LEU A 153 6.82 -14.73 -20.13
N VAL A 154 5.76 -14.89 -20.91
CA VAL A 154 5.87 -15.21 -22.34
C VAL A 154 6.42 -14.03 -23.12
N GLU A 155 5.86 -12.83 -22.96
CA GLU A 155 6.28 -11.64 -23.73
C GLU A 155 7.72 -11.23 -23.41
N LEU A 156 8.09 -11.17 -22.13
CA LEU A 156 9.45 -10.80 -21.72
C LEU A 156 10.43 -11.96 -21.85
N GLY A 157 10.01 -13.20 -21.64
CA GLY A 157 10.81 -14.40 -21.83
C GLY A 157 11.20 -14.61 -23.29
N LEU A 158 10.28 -14.41 -24.24
CA LEU A 158 10.59 -14.44 -25.67
C LEU A 158 11.60 -13.35 -26.06
N GLN A 159 11.51 -12.15 -25.46
CA GLN A 159 12.47 -11.07 -25.71
C GLN A 159 13.86 -11.40 -25.15
N SER A 160 13.96 -12.03 -23.98
CA SER A 160 15.24 -12.47 -23.42
C SER A 160 15.92 -13.55 -24.29
N PHE A 161 15.12 -14.42 -24.92
CA PHE A 161 15.61 -15.42 -25.87
C PHE A 161 16.11 -14.80 -27.18
N LEU A 162 15.45 -13.74 -27.65
CA LEU A 162 15.85 -13.02 -28.88
C LEU A 162 17.06 -12.11 -28.65
N CYS A 163 17.30 -11.66 -27.42
CA CYS A 163 18.46 -10.86 -27.03
C CYS A 163 19.51 -11.79 -26.39
N SER A 164 20.25 -12.56 -27.20
CA SER A 164 21.30 -13.49 -26.72
C SER A 164 22.50 -12.79 -26.07
N GLU A 165 22.61 -11.45 -26.14
CA GLU A 165 23.69 -10.68 -25.54
C GLU A 165 23.48 -10.48 -24.04
N GLN A 166 24.44 -10.94 -23.25
CA GLN A 166 24.41 -10.79 -21.77
C GLN A 166 24.69 -9.36 -21.29
N ARG A 167 25.13 -8.45 -22.17
CA ARG A 167 25.50 -7.07 -21.87
C ARG A 167 24.86 -6.10 -22.86
N TRP A 168 24.52 -4.91 -22.33
CA TRP A 168 23.97 -3.85 -23.14
C TRP A 168 25.02 -3.21 -24.06
N SER A 169 24.75 -3.15 -25.36
CA SER A 169 25.60 -2.44 -26.32
C SER A 169 25.26 -0.94 -26.39
N SER A 170 24.00 -0.58 -26.11
CA SER A 170 23.53 0.81 -26.19
C SER A 170 22.23 0.99 -25.39
N PHE A 171 21.88 2.24 -25.07
CA PHE A 171 20.55 2.59 -24.51
C PHE A 171 19.41 2.25 -25.47
N HIS A 172 19.66 2.24 -26.77
CA HIS A 172 18.65 1.82 -27.76
C HIS A 172 18.23 0.35 -27.55
N GLN A 173 19.16 -0.53 -27.21
CA GLN A 173 18.87 -1.94 -26.96
C GLN A 173 17.97 -2.08 -25.68
N ILE A 174 18.26 -1.30 -24.63
CA ILE A 174 17.39 -1.22 -23.44
C ILE A 174 15.99 -0.70 -23.83
N HIS A 175 15.95 0.34 -24.70
CA HIS A 175 14.72 0.89 -25.22
C HIS A 175 13.86 -0.17 -25.91
N GLN A 176 14.44 -1.02 -26.76
CA GLN A 176 13.69 -2.06 -27.46
C GLN A 176 13.07 -3.08 -26.50
N LEU A 177 13.80 -3.49 -25.45
CA LEU A 177 13.29 -4.40 -24.44
C LEU A 177 12.10 -3.80 -23.67
N CYS A 178 12.23 -2.56 -23.22
CA CYS A 178 11.18 -1.89 -22.41
C CYS A 178 9.95 -1.46 -23.21
N LYS A 179 9.96 -1.56 -24.55
CA LYS A 179 8.95 -0.95 -25.44
C LYS A 179 7.53 -1.41 -25.16
N GLN A 180 7.32 -2.67 -24.80
CA GLN A 180 5.97 -3.26 -24.66
C GLN A 180 5.30 -3.01 -23.30
N THR A 181 6.09 -2.71 -22.26
CA THR A 181 5.59 -2.51 -20.90
C THR A 181 5.34 -1.04 -20.57
N ARG A 182 5.48 -0.12 -21.51
CA ARG A 182 5.50 1.33 -21.26
C ARG A 182 4.14 1.95 -21.07
N THR A 183 3.98 2.61 -19.94
CA THR A 183 2.92 3.61 -19.72
C THR A 183 3.30 4.95 -20.38
N PRO A 184 2.35 5.89 -20.54
CA PRO A 184 2.66 7.25 -20.97
C PRO A 184 3.70 7.94 -20.06
N THR A 185 3.61 7.74 -18.74
CA THR A 185 4.56 8.27 -17.74
C THR A 185 5.93 7.61 -17.92
N CYS A 186 6.02 6.31 -18.12
CA CYS A 186 7.29 5.62 -18.37
C CYS A 186 8.01 6.18 -19.61
N ARG A 187 7.29 6.54 -20.69
CA ARG A 187 7.89 7.24 -21.85
C ARG A 187 8.43 8.62 -21.51
N LEU A 188 7.80 9.31 -20.57
CA LEU A 188 8.31 10.58 -20.06
C LEU A 188 9.58 10.37 -19.22
N VAL A 189 9.55 9.40 -18.32
CA VAL A 189 10.71 9.02 -17.50
C VAL A 189 11.92 8.70 -18.38
N GLU A 190 11.74 7.90 -19.43
CA GLU A 190 12.80 7.59 -20.38
C GLU A 190 13.46 8.81 -21.03
N ARG A 191 12.67 9.85 -21.29
CA ARG A 191 13.22 11.09 -21.88
C ARG A 191 13.92 11.99 -20.88
N LEU A 192 13.48 11.96 -19.61
CA LEU A 192 13.86 12.94 -18.60
C LEU A 192 14.77 12.39 -17.49
N TRP A 193 15.01 11.08 -17.44
CA TRP A 193 15.74 10.45 -16.32
C TRP A 193 17.17 10.98 -16.13
N ARG A 194 17.78 11.59 -17.14
CA ARG A 194 19.09 12.22 -17.07
C ARG A 194 19.05 13.63 -16.47
N GLU A 195 17.90 14.30 -16.52
CA GLU A 195 17.73 15.68 -16.10
C GLU A 195 17.76 15.80 -14.56
N ASP A 196 18.48 16.79 -14.04
CA ASP A 196 18.65 17.00 -12.62
C ASP A 196 17.34 17.42 -11.92
N TRP A 197 16.55 18.29 -12.57
CA TRP A 197 15.26 18.68 -12.03
C TRP A 197 14.29 17.48 -11.93
N PHE A 198 14.35 16.55 -12.88
CA PHE A 198 13.51 15.37 -12.87
C PHE A 198 14.00 14.34 -11.83
N PHE A 199 15.31 14.23 -11.65
CA PHE A 199 15.91 13.44 -10.58
C PHE A 199 15.43 13.92 -9.21
N GLY A 200 15.46 15.25 -8.94
CA GLY A 200 14.95 15.85 -7.71
C GLY A 200 13.43 15.71 -7.58
N HIS A 201 12.67 15.92 -8.67
CA HIS A 201 11.21 15.77 -8.71
C HIS A 201 10.75 14.38 -8.23
N GLN A 202 11.50 13.32 -8.55
CA GLN A 202 11.15 11.97 -8.15
C GLN A 202 11.21 11.74 -6.63
N PHE A 203 12.00 12.50 -5.86
CA PHE A 203 11.98 12.43 -4.39
C PHE A 203 10.70 13.00 -3.78
N LEU A 204 9.99 13.84 -4.53
CA LEU A 204 8.71 14.41 -4.11
C LEU A 204 7.52 13.62 -4.66
N ASN A 205 7.58 13.23 -5.94
CA ASN A 205 6.42 12.74 -6.67
C ASN A 205 6.69 11.44 -7.46
N GLY A 206 7.82 10.75 -7.18
CA GLY A 206 8.14 9.44 -7.76
C GLY A 206 7.49 8.29 -7.00
N ALA A 207 8.05 7.09 -7.18
CA ALA A 207 7.57 5.90 -6.50
C ALA A 207 7.87 5.91 -4.98
N ASN A 208 8.95 6.58 -4.55
CA ASN A 208 9.38 6.65 -3.15
C ASN A 208 9.38 8.10 -2.57
N PRO A 209 8.21 8.71 -2.33
CA PRO A 209 8.12 10.10 -1.86
C PRO A 209 8.31 10.26 -0.34
N THR A 210 8.68 9.19 0.37
CA THR A 210 8.69 9.14 1.83
C THR A 210 10.07 9.24 2.46
N LEU A 211 11.14 9.36 1.67
CA LEU A 211 12.51 9.35 2.16
C LEU A 211 13.08 10.73 2.43
N ILE A 212 12.84 11.70 1.54
CA ILE A 212 13.41 13.04 1.61
C ILE A 212 12.96 13.79 2.87
N ARG A 213 13.88 14.57 3.45
CA ARG A 213 13.64 15.47 4.58
C ARG A 213 14.38 16.79 4.43
N ARG A 214 13.91 17.84 5.12
CA ARG A 214 14.61 19.11 5.19
C ARG A 214 15.96 18.92 5.89
N CYS A 215 16.99 19.53 5.32
CA CYS A 215 18.36 19.51 5.86
C CYS A 215 18.60 20.84 6.60
N THR A 216 18.63 20.78 7.93
CA THR A 216 18.95 21.90 8.80
C THR A 216 20.42 21.89 9.24
N GLU A 217 21.07 20.77 9.07
CA GLU A 217 22.47 20.54 9.37
C GLU A 217 23.01 19.44 8.43
N ILE A 218 24.20 19.62 7.88
CA ILE A 218 24.84 18.58 7.06
C ILE A 218 25.11 17.35 7.91
N PRO A 219 24.68 16.16 7.49
CA PRO A 219 24.95 14.94 8.22
C PRO A 219 26.45 14.77 8.49
N PRO A 220 26.87 14.43 9.71
CA PRO A 220 28.31 14.37 10.08
C PRO A 220 29.10 13.32 9.28
N ASN A 221 28.40 12.39 8.66
CA ASN A 221 28.94 11.37 7.77
C ASN A 221 28.89 11.75 6.29
N MET A 222 28.58 13.01 5.95
CA MET A 222 28.60 13.53 4.60
C MET A 222 29.72 14.53 4.42
N ALA A 223 30.67 14.25 3.53
CA ALA A 223 31.86 15.10 3.32
C ALA A 223 31.59 16.29 2.40
N VAL A 224 30.49 17.01 2.64
CA VAL A 224 30.09 18.20 1.90
C VAL A 224 30.49 19.44 2.70
N THR A 225 31.18 20.37 2.02
CA THR A 225 31.56 21.68 2.54
C THR A 225 30.94 22.79 1.73
N GLU A 226 30.99 24.02 2.23
CA GLU A 226 30.58 25.22 1.49
C GLU A 226 31.20 25.28 0.09
N GLU A 227 32.50 24.97 -0.01
CA GLU A 227 33.24 24.99 -1.26
C GLU A 227 32.76 23.91 -2.25
N THR A 228 32.42 22.74 -1.72
CA THR A 228 31.93 21.61 -2.53
C THR A 228 30.70 21.97 -3.37
N VAL A 229 29.77 22.76 -2.80
CA VAL A 229 28.47 23.02 -3.42
C VAL A 229 28.30 24.46 -3.93
N ARG A 230 29.30 25.34 -3.69
CA ARG A 230 29.22 26.76 -4.08
C ARG A 230 28.79 27.01 -5.53
N ALA A 231 29.34 26.22 -6.45
CA ALA A 231 29.00 26.36 -7.87
C ALA A 231 27.60 25.83 -8.23
N SER A 232 26.94 25.10 -7.35
CA SER A 232 25.60 24.54 -7.54
C SER A 232 24.51 25.34 -6.83
N LEU A 233 24.89 26.35 -6.01
CA LEU A 233 23.95 27.23 -5.34
C LEU A 233 23.75 28.52 -6.13
N GLU A 234 22.51 29.00 -6.21
CA GLU A 234 22.15 30.18 -6.98
C GLU A 234 22.54 31.49 -6.29
N GLY A 235 22.84 32.51 -7.09
CA GLY A 235 22.97 33.93 -6.62
C GLY A 235 24.15 34.15 -5.65
N GLY A 236 25.12 33.21 -5.56
CA GLY A 236 26.26 33.35 -4.63
C GLY A 236 25.89 33.14 -3.16
N ALA A 237 24.70 32.57 -2.89
CA ALA A 237 24.29 32.23 -1.53
C ALA A 237 25.19 31.15 -0.93
N SER A 238 25.47 31.23 0.39
CA SER A 238 26.19 30.20 1.09
C SER A 238 25.30 29.01 1.44
N LEU A 239 25.91 27.84 1.62
CA LEU A 239 25.22 26.64 2.08
C LEU A 239 24.46 26.88 3.40
N SER A 240 25.10 27.59 4.35
CA SER A 240 24.49 27.96 5.63
C SER A 240 23.24 28.84 5.43
N GLN A 241 23.33 29.85 4.55
CA GLN A 241 22.19 30.71 4.24
C GLN A 241 21.02 29.92 3.62
N GLU A 242 21.29 29.00 2.69
CA GLU A 242 20.24 28.17 2.10
C GLU A 242 19.63 27.17 3.09
N MET A 243 20.42 26.66 4.05
CA MET A 243 19.88 25.85 5.16
C MET A 243 18.99 26.68 6.08
N GLU A 244 19.39 27.90 6.45
CA GLU A 244 18.59 28.85 7.27
C GLU A 244 17.27 29.23 6.57
N ARG A 245 17.31 29.41 5.26
CA ARG A 245 16.10 29.67 4.42
C ARG A 245 15.20 28.44 4.31
N GLY A 246 15.71 27.28 4.68
CA GLY A 246 15.01 26.00 4.57
C GLY A 246 14.94 25.44 3.15
N ASN A 247 15.85 25.84 2.26
CA ASN A 247 15.91 25.40 0.88
C ASN A 247 16.77 24.16 0.66
N MET A 248 17.41 23.63 1.71
CA MET A 248 18.23 22.44 1.62
C MET A 248 17.47 21.19 2.10
N PHE A 249 17.68 20.09 1.40
CA PHE A 249 17.03 18.80 1.68
C PHE A 249 18.05 17.67 1.55
N VAL A 250 17.80 16.56 2.26
CA VAL A 250 18.64 15.38 2.21
C VAL A 250 17.80 14.11 2.04
N ALA A 251 18.33 13.20 1.23
CA ALA A 251 17.89 11.81 1.16
C ALA A 251 19.05 10.92 1.64
N ASP A 252 18.78 10.08 2.63
CA ASP A 252 19.77 9.25 3.32
C ASP A 252 19.33 7.78 3.29
N TYR A 253 20.07 6.95 2.55
CA TYR A 253 19.82 5.52 2.41
C TYR A 253 20.59 4.66 3.41
N ARG A 254 20.85 5.18 4.62
CA ARG A 254 21.66 4.53 5.67
C ARG A 254 21.24 3.10 6.02
N LEU A 255 19.96 2.72 5.81
CA LEU A 255 19.49 1.36 6.07
C LEU A 255 20.17 0.32 5.19
N LEU A 256 20.72 0.74 4.04
CA LEU A 256 21.46 -0.11 3.11
C LEU A 256 22.94 -0.26 3.50
N ASP A 257 23.46 0.54 4.43
CA ASP A 257 24.88 0.54 4.78
C ASP A 257 25.32 -0.80 5.38
N GLY A 258 26.46 -1.31 4.91
CA GLY A 258 27.05 -2.56 5.39
C GLY A 258 26.27 -3.82 5.04
N LEU A 259 25.21 -3.75 4.22
CA LEU A 259 24.54 -4.94 3.70
C LEU A 259 25.39 -5.63 2.63
N THR A 260 25.40 -6.96 2.65
CA THR A 260 26.09 -7.75 1.63
C THR A 260 25.25 -7.82 0.37
N ALA A 261 25.73 -7.22 -0.72
CA ALA A 261 25.03 -7.27 -2.00
C ALA A 261 24.96 -8.68 -2.58
N ASN A 262 23.85 -8.99 -3.23
CA ASN A 262 23.56 -10.29 -3.82
C ASN A 262 24.48 -10.61 -5.02
N THR A 263 24.65 -11.90 -5.30
CA THR A 263 25.23 -12.41 -6.54
C THR A 263 24.11 -12.93 -7.42
N VAL A 264 23.86 -12.25 -8.54
CA VAL A 264 22.76 -12.55 -9.46
C VAL A 264 23.35 -13.16 -10.74
N ASN A 265 22.84 -14.31 -11.19
CA ASN A 265 23.34 -15.00 -12.39
C ASN A 265 24.87 -15.19 -12.39
N ARG A 266 25.46 -15.53 -11.25
CA ARG A 266 26.91 -15.66 -11.00
C ARG A 266 27.72 -14.37 -11.20
N LYS A 267 27.05 -13.21 -11.23
CA LYS A 267 27.68 -11.89 -11.29
C LYS A 267 27.50 -11.17 -9.98
N GLN A 268 28.58 -10.66 -9.43
CA GLN A 268 28.53 -9.83 -8.25
C GLN A 268 27.75 -8.55 -8.53
N ASN A 269 26.76 -8.25 -7.72
CA ASN A 269 26.10 -6.97 -7.70
C ASN A 269 26.68 -6.07 -6.62
N TYR A 270 26.44 -4.79 -6.74
CA TYR A 270 26.93 -3.78 -5.80
C TYR A 270 25.75 -2.97 -5.29
N LEU A 271 25.72 -2.82 -3.98
CA LEU A 271 24.73 -2.05 -3.24
C LEU A 271 25.45 -0.84 -2.62
N THR A 272 24.82 0.31 -2.69
CA THR A 272 25.33 1.54 -2.07
C THR A 272 24.32 2.08 -1.06
N ALA A 273 24.80 2.85 -0.10
CA ALA A 273 23.98 3.57 0.88
C ALA A 273 24.22 5.09 0.70
N PRO A 274 23.69 5.68 -0.38
CA PRO A 274 24.01 7.06 -0.72
C PRO A 274 23.44 8.08 0.25
N LEU A 275 24.09 9.25 0.28
CA LEU A 275 23.60 10.51 0.81
C LEU A 275 23.47 11.48 -0.36
N VAL A 276 22.29 12.08 -0.51
CA VAL A 276 21.98 13.05 -1.58
C VAL A 276 21.60 14.37 -0.95
N LEU A 277 22.34 15.42 -1.23
CA LEU A 277 21.97 16.79 -0.86
C LEU A 277 21.26 17.44 -2.03
N LEU A 278 20.09 18.03 -1.76
CA LEU A 278 19.25 18.69 -2.76
C LEU A 278 18.99 20.15 -2.35
N HIS A 279 18.89 21.01 -3.34
CA HIS A 279 18.59 22.44 -3.20
C HIS A 279 17.30 22.79 -3.94
N LEU A 280 16.40 23.50 -3.27
CA LEU A 280 15.22 24.10 -3.87
C LEU A 280 15.61 25.48 -4.43
N ASN A 281 15.67 25.58 -5.75
CA ASN A 281 16.10 26.83 -6.42
C ASN A 281 14.99 27.89 -6.49
N SER A 282 15.32 29.07 -6.97
CA SER A 282 14.42 30.22 -7.10
C SER A 282 13.23 29.98 -8.05
N THR A 283 13.34 29.00 -8.94
CA THR A 283 12.25 28.58 -9.84
C THR A 283 11.40 27.43 -9.27
N ASN A 284 11.55 27.12 -7.98
CA ASN A 284 10.86 26.03 -7.28
C ASN A 284 11.17 24.62 -7.83
N GLN A 285 12.35 24.44 -8.40
CA GLN A 285 12.84 23.13 -8.79
C GLN A 285 13.77 22.56 -7.71
N LEU A 286 13.58 21.32 -7.36
CA LEU A 286 14.45 20.59 -6.45
C LEU A 286 15.59 19.95 -7.28
N LEU A 287 16.82 20.40 -7.07
CA LEU A 287 18.00 19.98 -7.82
C LEU A 287 18.99 19.26 -6.92
N PRO A 288 19.58 18.13 -7.34
CA PRO A 288 20.68 17.53 -6.60
C PRO A 288 21.94 18.39 -6.73
N VAL A 289 22.58 18.67 -5.61
CA VAL A 289 23.81 19.50 -5.56
C VAL A 289 25.04 18.72 -5.11
N ALA A 290 24.86 17.60 -4.41
CA ALA A 290 25.93 16.71 -4.03
C ALA A 290 25.42 15.27 -3.82
N ILE A 291 26.21 14.28 -4.23
CA ILE A 291 25.95 12.85 -4.01
C ILE A 291 27.21 12.19 -3.45
N GLN A 292 27.09 11.55 -2.30
CA GLN A 292 28.08 10.68 -1.71
C GLN A 292 27.55 9.25 -1.70
N LEU A 293 28.27 8.27 -2.26
CA LEU A 293 27.71 6.93 -2.53
C LEU A 293 27.76 5.94 -1.35
N LYS A 294 28.55 6.23 -0.32
CA LYS A 294 28.67 5.41 0.89
C LYS A 294 28.52 6.27 2.14
N GLN A 295 28.14 5.67 3.24
CA GLN A 295 27.93 6.39 4.51
C GLN A 295 29.22 6.93 5.14
N SER A 296 30.38 6.28 4.91
CA SER A 296 31.65 6.71 5.48
C SER A 296 32.44 7.56 4.48
N PRO A 297 32.76 8.83 4.81
CA PRO A 297 33.67 9.64 4.02
C PRO A 297 35.05 8.98 3.87
N GLY A 298 35.72 9.21 2.74
CA GLY A 298 37.05 8.68 2.50
C GLY A 298 37.54 8.93 1.07
N GLU A 299 38.82 8.70 0.83
CA GLU A 299 39.46 8.92 -0.48
C GLU A 299 38.82 8.13 -1.61
N THR A 300 38.28 6.94 -1.30
CA THR A 300 37.59 6.07 -2.27
C THR A 300 36.07 6.26 -2.27
N ASN A 301 35.57 7.33 -1.67
CA ASN A 301 34.17 7.71 -1.63
C ASN A 301 34.02 9.22 -1.88
N PRO A 302 34.33 9.68 -3.11
CA PRO A 302 34.25 11.11 -3.43
C PRO A 302 32.83 11.62 -3.38
N VAL A 303 32.67 12.91 -3.12
CA VAL A 303 31.41 13.63 -3.32
C VAL A 303 31.31 14.02 -4.79
N PHE A 304 30.30 13.54 -5.49
CA PHE A 304 29.96 13.92 -6.84
C PHE A 304 29.11 15.17 -6.85
N VAL A 305 29.36 16.05 -7.82
CA VAL A 305 28.66 17.33 -8.00
C VAL A 305 28.23 17.53 -9.47
N PRO A 306 27.24 18.38 -9.76
CA PRO A 306 26.75 18.63 -11.14
C PRO A 306 27.84 19.11 -12.11
N GLN A 307 28.94 19.70 -11.61
CA GLN A 307 30.06 20.18 -12.41
C GLN A 307 31.07 19.11 -12.80
N ASP A 308 30.95 17.89 -12.29
CA ASP A 308 31.75 16.75 -12.72
C ASP A 308 31.46 16.37 -14.17
N LEU A 309 32.25 15.48 -14.75
CA LEU A 309 31.94 14.95 -16.08
C LEU A 309 30.52 14.36 -16.10
N GLU A 310 29.78 14.60 -17.16
CA GLU A 310 28.40 14.12 -17.32
C GLU A 310 28.26 12.62 -16.99
N ALA A 311 29.21 11.78 -17.42
CA ALA A 311 29.19 10.36 -17.15
C ALA A 311 29.42 10.02 -15.66
N ASP A 312 30.23 10.80 -14.93
CA ASP A 312 30.41 10.61 -13.49
C ASP A 312 29.14 10.97 -12.72
N TRP A 313 28.57 12.14 -13.05
CA TRP A 313 27.35 12.63 -12.42
C TRP A 313 26.17 11.72 -12.68
N LEU A 314 25.98 11.27 -13.93
CA LEU A 314 24.94 10.33 -14.29
C LEU A 314 25.12 8.97 -13.63
N THR A 315 26.36 8.49 -13.50
CA THR A 315 26.66 7.25 -12.78
C THR A 315 26.31 7.39 -11.30
N ALA A 316 26.67 8.50 -10.65
CA ALA A 316 26.30 8.75 -9.26
C ALA A 316 24.78 8.75 -9.07
N LYS A 317 24.04 9.46 -9.93
CA LYS A 317 22.55 9.43 -9.91
C LYS A 317 21.99 8.02 -10.12
N THR A 318 22.58 7.22 -10.97
CA THR A 318 22.16 5.83 -11.21
C THR A 318 22.32 4.95 -9.98
N PHE A 319 23.43 5.08 -9.24
CA PHE A 319 23.60 4.37 -7.95
C PHE A 319 22.56 4.78 -6.92
N VAL A 320 22.23 6.07 -6.84
CA VAL A 320 21.15 6.56 -5.99
C VAL A 320 19.81 5.92 -6.38
N ARG A 321 19.49 5.87 -7.67
CA ARG A 321 18.23 5.27 -8.14
C ARG A 321 18.15 3.77 -7.91
N SER A 322 19.27 3.05 -7.95
CA SER A 322 19.31 1.65 -7.53
C SER A 322 19.04 1.47 -6.03
N ALA A 323 19.62 2.34 -5.20
CA ALA A 323 19.33 2.37 -3.77
C ALA A 323 17.88 2.74 -3.47
N ASP A 324 17.31 3.68 -4.23
CA ASP A 324 15.92 4.11 -4.12
C ASP A 324 14.93 2.99 -4.47
N PHE A 325 15.23 2.21 -5.51
CA PHE A 325 14.47 1.00 -5.84
C PHE A 325 14.43 0.02 -4.67
N ALA A 326 15.58 -0.29 -4.08
CA ALA A 326 15.68 -1.22 -2.96
C ALA A 326 14.91 -0.73 -1.70
N ASP A 327 15.07 0.54 -1.35
CA ASP A 327 14.36 1.17 -0.23
C ASP A 327 12.85 1.23 -0.49
N HIS A 328 12.44 1.56 -1.71
CA HIS A 328 11.04 1.57 -2.09
C HIS A 328 10.40 0.20 -1.94
N GLU A 329 10.94 -0.83 -2.60
CA GLU A 329 10.32 -2.16 -2.62
C GLU A 329 10.21 -2.77 -1.21
N LEU A 330 11.26 -2.64 -0.38
CA LEU A 330 11.29 -3.31 0.91
C LEU A 330 10.70 -2.46 2.05
N ARG A 331 11.01 -1.15 2.12
CA ARG A 331 10.56 -0.30 3.22
C ARG A 331 9.23 0.38 2.92
N SER A 332 9.17 1.19 1.83
CA SER A 332 8.03 2.06 1.57
C SER A 332 6.81 1.29 1.08
N HIS A 333 7.03 0.25 0.28
CA HIS A 333 5.97 -0.58 -0.29
C HIS A 333 5.70 -1.82 0.60
N PHE A 334 6.65 -2.76 0.73
CA PHE A 334 6.38 -4.02 1.41
C PHE A 334 6.14 -3.84 2.92
N LEU A 335 7.12 -3.31 3.67
CA LEU A 335 7.01 -3.22 5.13
C LEU A 335 5.90 -2.23 5.54
N ARG A 336 5.99 -0.98 5.06
CA ARG A 336 5.11 0.11 5.51
C ARG A 336 3.65 -0.10 5.12
N THR A 337 3.37 -0.70 3.96
CA THR A 337 1.98 -0.89 3.51
C THR A 337 1.51 -2.33 3.65
N HIS A 338 2.17 -3.31 3.04
CA HIS A 338 1.71 -4.70 3.07
C HIS A 338 1.79 -5.33 4.47
N VAL A 339 2.98 -5.40 5.07
CA VAL A 339 3.18 -6.03 6.39
C VAL A 339 2.35 -5.35 7.47
N MET A 340 2.29 -4.01 7.48
CA MET A 340 1.46 -3.29 8.45
C MET A 340 -0.04 -3.49 8.20
N SER A 341 -0.49 -3.57 6.94
CA SER A 341 -1.90 -3.88 6.64
C SER A 341 -2.28 -5.30 7.01
N GLU A 342 -1.38 -6.27 6.82
CA GLU A 342 -1.58 -7.64 7.29
C GLU A 342 -1.72 -7.70 8.81
N LEU A 343 -0.86 -7.00 9.55
CA LEU A 343 -0.94 -6.87 11.00
C LEU A 343 -2.30 -6.32 11.45
N PHE A 344 -2.77 -5.22 10.83
CA PHE A 344 -4.07 -4.63 11.14
C PHE A 344 -5.23 -5.56 10.75
N ALA A 345 -5.15 -6.22 9.61
CA ALA A 345 -6.14 -7.20 9.16
C ALA A 345 -6.28 -8.37 10.12
N MET A 346 -5.15 -8.97 10.50
CA MET A 346 -5.10 -10.09 11.43
C MET A 346 -5.70 -9.73 12.78
N ALA A 347 -5.26 -8.61 13.38
CA ALA A 347 -5.80 -8.15 14.66
C ALA A 347 -7.31 -7.88 14.57
N THR A 348 -7.78 -7.27 13.47
CA THR A 348 -9.21 -6.99 13.22
C THR A 348 -10.02 -8.27 13.13
N LEU A 349 -9.57 -9.25 12.36
CA LEU A 349 -10.25 -10.53 12.19
C LEU A 349 -10.31 -11.34 13.50
N ARG A 350 -9.34 -11.20 14.37
CA ARG A 350 -9.19 -11.97 15.60
C ARG A 350 -9.92 -11.38 16.83
N ASN A 351 -10.09 -10.04 16.85
CA ASN A 351 -10.62 -9.35 18.02
C ASN A 351 -12.00 -8.73 17.82
N PHE A 352 -12.42 -8.48 16.57
CA PHE A 352 -13.75 -7.94 16.32
C PHE A 352 -14.67 -8.99 15.68
N PRO A 353 -15.83 -9.31 16.29
CA PRO A 353 -16.85 -10.10 15.63
C PRO A 353 -17.53 -9.29 14.52
N MET A 354 -18.22 -9.95 13.59
CA MET A 354 -18.84 -9.28 12.42
C MET A 354 -19.85 -8.19 12.79
N VAL A 355 -20.46 -8.26 13.98
CA VAL A 355 -21.38 -7.23 14.47
C VAL A 355 -20.67 -6.00 15.02
N HIS A 356 -19.39 -6.07 15.31
CA HIS A 356 -18.66 -4.93 15.88
C HIS A 356 -18.58 -3.75 14.89
N PRO A 357 -18.83 -2.49 15.33
CA PRO A 357 -18.79 -1.33 14.43
C PRO A 357 -17.46 -1.20 13.66
N LEU A 358 -16.32 -1.39 14.34
CA LEU A 358 -15.01 -1.29 13.72
C LEU A 358 -14.70 -2.47 12.78
N TYR A 359 -15.25 -3.67 13.01
CA TYR A 359 -15.16 -4.74 12.02
C TYR A 359 -15.82 -4.33 10.70
N LYS A 360 -17.03 -3.78 10.79
CA LYS A 360 -17.79 -3.34 9.60
C LYS A 360 -17.08 -2.19 8.87
N LEU A 361 -16.41 -1.32 9.61
CA LEU A 361 -15.66 -0.21 9.04
C LEU A 361 -14.34 -0.68 8.39
N LEU A 362 -13.56 -1.49 9.10
CA LEU A 362 -12.18 -1.85 8.71
C LEU A 362 -12.12 -3.03 7.73
N GLY A 363 -13.00 -4.03 7.89
CA GLY A 363 -12.95 -5.28 7.13
C GLY A 363 -12.85 -5.11 5.61
N PRO A 364 -13.61 -4.22 4.97
CA PRO A 364 -13.52 -3.99 3.52
C PRO A 364 -12.15 -3.50 3.03
N HIS A 365 -11.38 -2.81 3.86
CA HIS A 365 -10.07 -2.28 3.52
C HIS A 365 -8.96 -3.34 3.51
N PHE A 366 -9.23 -4.53 4.07
CA PHE A 366 -8.30 -5.66 4.13
C PHE A 366 -8.64 -6.78 3.15
N ARG A 367 -9.54 -6.53 2.21
CA ARG A 367 -9.90 -7.52 1.21
C ARG A 367 -8.67 -7.96 0.44
N PHE A 368 -8.43 -9.26 0.37
CA PHE A 368 -7.29 -9.90 -0.30
C PHE A 368 -5.91 -9.68 0.34
N THR A 369 -5.79 -8.87 1.39
CA THR A 369 -4.50 -8.57 2.03
C THR A 369 -3.76 -9.84 2.44
N LEU A 370 -4.42 -10.77 3.14
CA LEU A 370 -3.75 -11.99 3.63
C LEU A 370 -3.27 -12.91 2.51
N GLU A 371 -4.01 -13.02 1.41
CA GLU A 371 -3.56 -13.84 0.28
C GLU A 371 -2.46 -13.16 -0.52
N ILE A 372 -2.57 -11.83 -0.79
CA ILE A 372 -1.53 -11.11 -1.52
C ILE A 372 -0.20 -11.14 -0.76
N ASP A 373 -0.23 -11.01 0.58
CA ASP A 373 0.99 -10.98 1.39
C ASP A 373 1.59 -12.39 1.57
N THR A 374 0.76 -13.43 1.62
CA THR A 374 1.23 -14.82 1.55
C THR A 374 1.92 -15.10 0.22
N LEU A 375 1.33 -14.67 -0.90
CA LEU A 375 1.94 -14.77 -2.22
C LEU A 375 3.23 -13.93 -2.34
N ALA A 376 3.25 -12.72 -1.79
CA ALA A 376 4.44 -11.87 -1.80
C ALA A 376 5.62 -12.54 -1.08
N ARG A 377 5.38 -13.15 0.08
CA ARG A 377 6.41 -13.93 0.77
C ARG A 377 6.91 -15.12 -0.06
N GLN A 378 5.99 -15.84 -0.73
CA GLN A 378 6.33 -17.01 -1.53
C GLN A 378 7.01 -16.66 -2.86
N LEU A 379 6.51 -15.67 -3.59
CA LEU A 379 6.95 -15.37 -4.95
C LEU A 379 8.04 -14.30 -5.04
N LEU A 380 8.19 -13.48 -4.01
CA LEU A 380 9.15 -12.37 -4.02
C LEU A 380 10.31 -12.58 -3.05
N LEU A 381 10.03 -13.06 -1.82
CA LEU A 381 10.98 -13.06 -0.71
C LEU A 381 11.53 -14.44 -0.34
N SER A 382 10.88 -15.54 -0.77
CA SER A 382 11.39 -16.92 -0.54
C SER A 382 12.62 -17.21 -1.40
N ASP A 383 13.26 -18.34 -1.15
CA ASP A 383 14.28 -18.88 -2.05
C ASP A 383 13.68 -19.11 -3.44
N GLY A 384 14.32 -18.56 -4.47
CA GLY A 384 13.76 -18.50 -5.83
C GLY A 384 12.80 -17.35 -6.10
N GLY A 385 12.46 -16.55 -5.09
CA GLY A 385 11.59 -15.37 -5.24
C GLY A 385 12.26 -14.23 -5.99
N SER A 386 11.48 -13.48 -6.78
CA SER A 386 12.05 -12.55 -7.76
C SER A 386 12.86 -11.40 -7.14
N LEU A 387 12.45 -10.84 -6.01
CA LEU A 387 13.24 -9.81 -5.32
C LEU A 387 14.49 -10.39 -4.67
N LYS A 388 14.37 -11.60 -4.08
CA LYS A 388 15.51 -12.27 -3.44
C LYS A 388 16.56 -12.73 -4.44
N GLU A 389 16.16 -13.20 -5.62
CA GLU A 389 17.04 -13.74 -6.66
C GLU A 389 17.69 -12.66 -7.54
N TYR A 390 16.89 -11.66 -7.98
CA TYR A 390 17.29 -10.80 -9.12
C TYR A 390 17.62 -9.36 -8.71
N THR A 391 17.62 -9.01 -7.41
CA THR A 391 17.96 -7.65 -6.96
C THR A 391 19.29 -7.61 -6.20
N ALA A 392 19.93 -6.44 -6.19
CA ALA A 392 21.17 -6.24 -5.42
C ALA A 392 20.96 -6.38 -3.91
N VAL A 393 19.77 -6.03 -3.40
CA VAL A 393 19.38 -6.19 -1.99
C VAL A 393 18.80 -7.58 -1.71
N GLY A 394 18.92 -8.54 -2.64
CA GLY A 394 18.46 -9.92 -2.51
C GLY A 394 19.30 -10.76 -1.55
N GLY A 395 19.01 -12.06 -1.52
CA GLY A 395 19.70 -13.00 -0.63
C GLY A 395 19.42 -12.70 0.85
N ALA A 396 20.46 -12.73 1.67
CA ALA A 396 20.38 -12.43 3.11
C ALA A 396 20.12 -10.94 3.41
N ALA A 397 20.54 -10.04 2.53
CA ALA A 397 20.37 -8.60 2.73
C ALA A 397 18.91 -8.16 2.81
N THR A 398 17.98 -8.89 2.16
CA THR A 398 16.54 -8.60 2.20
C THR A 398 16.02 -8.58 3.63
N LEU A 399 16.27 -9.64 4.40
CA LEU A 399 15.78 -9.74 5.77
C LEU A 399 16.52 -8.77 6.71
N ASP A 400 17.81 -8.60 6.54
CA ASP A 400 18.58 -7.64 7.34
C ASP A 400 18.10 -6.20 7.13
N PHE A 401 17.80 -5.84 5.89
CA PHE A 401 17.19 -4.55 5.58
C PHE A 401 15.80 -4.38 6.23
N LEU A 402 14.94 -5.38 6.09
CA LEU A 402 13.60 -5.35 6.67
C LEU A 402 13.63 -5.24 8.20
N ARG A 403 14.53 -5.94 8.88
CA ARG A 403 14.72 -5.82 10.34
C ARG A 403 15.12 -4.40 10.75
N ARG A 404 16.08 -3.79 10.03
CA ARG A 404 16.51 -2.39 10.28
C ARG A 404 15.37 -1.41 10.03
N ALA A 405 14.62 -1.60 8.95
CA ALA A 405 13.48 -0.77 8.60
C ALA A 405 12.35 -0.91 9.64
N SER A 406 12.04 -2.14 10.07
CA SER A 406 11.05 -2.41 11.12
C SER A 406 11.45 -1.81 12.48
N ALA A 407 12.72 -1.89 12.83
CA ALA A 407 13.24 -1.29 14.07
C ALA A 407 13.10 0.24 14.07
N SER A 408 13.23 0.88 12.91
CA SER A 408 13.15 2.35 12.77
C SER A 408 11.73 2.89 12.56
N LEU A 409 10.74 2.02 12.25
CA LEU A 409 9.36 2.45 11.95
C LEU A 409 8.67 2.97 13.22
N THR A 410 8.11 4.18 13.11
CA THR A 410 7.34 4.83 14.18
C THR A 410 5.88 5.04 13.79
N TYR A 411 5.03 5.29 14.79
CA TYR A 411 3.62 5.63 14.56
C TYR A 411 3.47 6.91 13.71
N ARG A 412 4.35 7.90 13.94
CA ARG A 412 4.37 9.15 13.17
C ARG A 412 4.64 8.91 11.68
N ASP A 413 5.51 7.95 11.36
CA ASP A 413 5.81 7.64 9.96
C ASP A 413 4.59 7.10 9.20
N LEU A 414 3.64 6.47 9.90
CA LEU A 414 2.39 5.96 9.31
C LEU A 414 1.31 7.03 9.22
N CYS A 415 1.36 8.07 10.04
CA CYS A 415 0.42 9.18 10.04
C CYS A 415 0.89 10.27 9.07
N LEU A 416 0.28 10.38 7.89
CA LEU A 416 0.77 11.30 6.85
C LEU A 416 0.99 12.75 7.33
N PRO A 417 0.09 13.41 8.08
CA PRO A 417 0.34 14.77 8.57
C PRO A 417 1.59 14.85 9.44
N ASP A 418 1.75 13.88 10.36
CA ASP A 418 2.89 13.84 11.28
C ASP A 418 4.20 13.51 10.55
N ASP A 419 4.16 12.61 9.55
CA ASP A 419 5.30 12.26 8.71
C ASP A 419 5.80 13.49 7.92
N ILE A 420 4.89 14.22 7.26
CA ILE A 420 5.23 15.43 6.49
C ILE A 420 5.87 16.49 7.40
N THR A 421 5.24 16.79 8.54
CA THR A 421 5.75 17.77 9.52
C THR A 421 7.07 17.31 10.13
N GLY A 422 7.17 16.03 10.48
CA GLY A 422 8.40 15.46 11.06
C GLY A 422 9.60 15.46 10.11
N ARG A 423 9.37 15.46 8.81
CA ARG A 423 10.40 15.62 7.76
C ARG A 423 10.63 17.09 7.36
N GLY A 424 9.84 18.05 7.88
CA GLY A 424 9.95 19.49 7.59
C GLY A 424 9.52 19.85 6.16
N LEU A 425 8.52 19.14 5.61
CA LEU A 425 8.11 19.27 4.20
C LEU A 425 6.75 19.96 4.03
N ASP A 426 6.25 20.64 5.06
CA ASP A 426 4.93 21.26 5.06
C ASP A 426 4.75 22.29 3.94
N SER A 427 5.81 23.02 3.61
CA SER A 427 5.76 24.17 2.71
C SER A 427 6.54 24.03 1.40
N ILE A 428 7.17 22.86 1.13
CA ILE A 428 7.92 22.70 -0.13
C ILE A 428 6.96 22.75 -1.32
N PRO A 429 7.20 23.59 -2.34
CA PRO A 429 6.32 23.70 -3.51
C PRO A 429 6.40 22.47 -4.40
N GLY A 430 5.32 22.18 -5.14
CA GLY A 430 5.29 21.09 -6.11
C GLY A 430 5.31 19.68 -5.51
N TYR A 431 5.02 19.52 -4.23
CA TYR A 431 4.95 18.22 -3.55
C TYR A 431 3.51 17.68 -3.61
N TYR A 432 3.13 17.16 -4.76
CA TYR A 432 1.77 16.68 -5.02
C TYR A 432 1.38 15.49 -4.15
N TYR A 433 2.32 14.58 -3.85
CA TYR A 433 2.07 13.48 -2.93
C TYR A 433 1.56 14.00 -1.56
N ARG A 434 2.20 15.05 -1.00
CA ARG A 434 1.73 15.69 0.23
C ARG A 434 0.35 16.31 0.04
N ASP A 435 0.19 17.13 -0.99
CA ASP A 435 -1.02 17.93 -1.19
C ASP A 435 -2.24 17.03 -1.40
N ASP A 436 -2.13 16.02 -2.23
CA ASP A 436 -3.20 15.06 -2.49
C ASP A 436 -3.40 14.10 -1.31
N GLY A 437 -2.30 13.64 -0.71
CA GLY A 437 -2.33 12.77 0.46
C GLY A 437 -3.04 13.41 1.66
N LEU A 438 -2.74 14.69 1.96
CA LEU A 438 -3.41 15.40 3.06
C LEU A 438 -4.91 15.61 2.80
N ARG A 439 -5.32 15.87 1.55
CA ARG A 439 -6.75 15.93 1.19
C ARG A 439 -7.45 14.59 1.40
N LEU A 440 -6.82 13.50 0.95
CA LEU A 440 -7.35 12.15 1.15
C LEU A 440 -7.41 11.77 2.64
N TRP A 441 -6.37 12.13 3.40
CA TRP A 441 -6.36 11.94 4.85
C TRP A 441 -7.53 12.66 5.52
N ASP A 442 -7.77 13.94 5.19
CA ASP A 442 -8.88 14.71 5.74
C ASP A 442 -10.26 14.10 5.39
N ILE A 443 -10.44 13.63 4.15
CA ILE A 443 -11.68 12.94 3.73
C ILE A 443 -11.90 11.68 4.58
N ILE A 444 -10.87 10.85 4.71
CA ILE A 444 -10.94 9.62 5.51
C ILE A 444 -11.19 9.96 6.98
N HIS A 445 -10.46 10.94 7.52
CA HIS A 445 -10.58 11.34 8.93
C HIS A 445 -11.98 11.84 9.27
N ARG A 446 -12.58 12.66 8.42
CA ARG A 446 -13.97 13.11 8.62
C ARG A 446 -14.98 11.98 8.52
N TYR A 447 -14.78 11.05 7.59
CA TYR A 447 -15.65 9.88 7.45
C TYR A 447 -15.54 8.97 8.68
N VAL A 448 -14.32 8.61 9.07
CA VAL A 448 -14.04 7.79 10.27
C VAL A 448 -14.59 8.48 11.52
N GLY A 449 -14.35 9.78 11.68
CA GLY A 449 -14.87 10.57 12.80
C GLY A 449 -16.38 10.54 12.89
N GLY A 450 -17.08 10.62 11.75
CA GLY A 450 -18.53 10.49 11.70
C GLY A 450 -19.02 9.11 12.16
N VAL A 451 -18.37 8.03 11.71
CA VAL A 451 -18.71 6.66 12.09
C VAL A 451 -18.37 6.38 13.56
N VAL A 452 -17.14 6.70 13.98
CA VAL A 452 -16.66 6.47 15.34
C VAL A 452 -17.53 7.24 16.35
N SER A 453 -17.78 8.55 16.12
CA SER A 453 -18.61 9.35 17.04
C SER A 453 -20.09 8.94 17.09
N TYR A 454 -20.58 8.26 16.05
CA TYR A 454 -21.93 7.71 16.06
C TYR A 454 -22.08 6.55 17.07
N TYR A 455 -21.09 5.66 17.11
CA TYR A 455 -21.10 4.49 17.97
C TYR A 455 -20.50 4.79 19.35
N TYR A 456 -19.33 5.40 19.43
CA TYR A 456 -18.66 5.80 20.66
C TYR A 456 -19.09 7.23 21.04
N ARG A 457 -20.14 7.33 21.85
CA ARG A 457 -20.75 8.61 22.24
C ARG A 457 -19.96 9.35 23.30
N SER A 458 -19.06 8.65 23.97
CA SER A 458 -18.21 9.18 25.03
C SER A 458 -16.86 8.47 25.06
N ASN A 459 -15.89 9.08 25.72
CA ASN A 459 -14.59 8.43 25.97
C ASN A 459 -14.75 7.17 26.84
N ASN A 460 -15.77 7.12 27.69
CA ASN A 460 -16.08 5.92 28.49
C ASN A 460 -16.48 4.73 27.61
N ASP A 461 -17.15 4.95 26.49
CA ASP A 461 -17.47 3.87 25.54
C ASP A 461 -16.21 3.29 24.91
N VAL A 462 -15.20 4.13 24.66
CA VAL A 462 -13.89 3.70 24.15
C VAL A 462 -13.15 2.86 25.19
N THR A 463 -13.07 3.33 26.43
CA THR A 463 -12.30 2.64 27.48
C THR A 463 -12.94 1.32 27.93
N ARG A 464 -14.25 1.20 27.89
CA ARG A 464 -14.98 -0.02 28.30
C ARG A 464 -15.13 -1.05 27.19
N ASP A 465 -14.77 -0.73 25.94
CA ASP A 465 -14.80 -1.67 24.84
C ASP A 465 -13.58 -2.61 24.91
N SER A 466 -13.80 -3.76 25.53
CA SER A 466 -12.75 -4.76 25.74
C SER A 466 -12.22 -5.38 24.44
N GLU A 467 -13.03 -5.44 23.38
CA GLU A 467 -12.63 -5.94 22.08
C GLU A 467 -11.68 -4.95 21.38
N LEU A 468 -11.97 -3.65 21.48
CA LEU A 468 -11.10 -2.57 21.03
C LEU A 468 -9.75 -2.59 21.76
N GLN A 469 -9.77 -2.72 23.09
CA GLN A 469 -8.52 -2.74 23.86
C GLN A 469 -7.68 -4.00 23.54
N SER A 470 -8.33 -5.14 23.31
CA SER A 470 -7.66 -6.35 22.87
C SER A 470 -7.07 -6.20 21.46
N TRP A 471 -7.78 -5.52 20.57
CA TRP A 471 -7.33 -5.24 19.19
C TRP A 471 -6.02 -4.43 19.15
N ILE A 472 -5.97 -3.32 19.89
CA ILE A 472 -4.75 -2.50 19.91
C ILE A 472 -3.60 -3.23 20.62
N ASN A 473 -3.89 -3.98 21.68
CA ASN A 473 -2.87 -4.78 22.35
C ASN A 473 -2.26 -5.84 21.41
N GLU A 474 -3.07 -6.56 20.62
CA GLU A 474 -2.55 -7.50 19.63
C GLU A 474 -1.68 -6.80 18.57
N ILE A 475 -2.09 -5.64 18.07
CA ILE A 475 -1.28 -4.85 17.12
C ILE A 475 0.08 -4.51 17.72
N VAL A 476 0.12 -4.06 18.96
CA VAL A 476 1.37 -3.67 19.63
C VAL A 476 2.27 -4.88 19.89
N VAL A 477 1.70 -5.97 20.39
CA VAL A 477 2.46 -7.18 20.74
C VAL A 477 3.00 -7.88 19.49
N PHE A 478 2.14 -8.26 18.56
CA PHE A 478 2.52 -9.01 17.36
C PHE A 478 3.19 -8.15 16.28
N GLY A 479 2.94 -6.84 16.29
CA GLY A 479 3.67 -5.88 15.47
C GLY A 479 5.06 -5.53 16.01
N ARG A 480 5.41 -5.99 17.23
CA ARG A 480 6.65 -5.59 17.94
C ARG A 480 6.79 -4.06 18.06
N LEU A 481 5.66 -3.39 18.36
CA LEU A 481 5.54 -1.94 18.39
C LEU A 481 5.55 -1.36 19.82
N GLY A 482 5.81 -2.20 20.81
CA GLY A 482 5.73 -1.84 22.24
C GLY A 482 6.87 -0.95 22.75
N ASP A 483 7.93 -0.69 21.97
CA ASP A 483 8.97 0.28 22.30
C ASP A 483 8.36 1.69 22.33
N GLU A 484 8.54 2.41 23.43
CA GLU A 484 8.03 3.77 23.62
C GLU A 484 8.53 4.76 22.56
N LYS A 485 9.75 4.55 22.05
CA LYS A 485 10.32 5.37 20.97
C LYS A 485 9.53 5.25 19.65
N LYS A 486 8.80 4.15 19.45
CA LYS A 486 7.95 3.97 18.27
C LYS A 486 6.63 4.75 18.37
N GLY A 487 6.21 5.16 19.57
CA GLY A 487 5.06 6.03 19.83
C GLY A 487 3.68 5.43 19.54
N PHE A 488 3.55 4.11 19.39
CA PHE A 488 2.25 3.47 19.20
C PHE A 488 1.44 3.46 20.50
N PRO A 489 0.11 3.76 20.45
CA PRO A 489 -0.75 3.66 21.62
C PRO A 489 -0.86 2.21 22.08
N LYS A 490 -0.79 1.98 23.38
CA LYS A 490 -0.96 0.64 24.00
C LYS A 490 -2.43 0.35 24.36
N SER A 491 -3.24 1.39 24.41
CA SER A 491 -4.70 1.36 24.66
C SER A 491 -5.32 2.64 24.12
N PHE A 492 -6.64 2.68 23.99
CA PHE A 492 -7.35 3.91 23.62
C PHE A 492 -8.15 4.44 24.82
N SER A 493 -8.08 5.75 25.00
CA SER A 493 -8.77 6.46 26.09
C SER A 493 -9.79 7.48 25.60
N SER A 494 -9.77 7.85 24.33
CA SER A 494 -10.62 8.89 23.78
C SER A 494 -11.08 8.63 22.35
N VAL A 495 -12.24 9.21 22.01
CA VAL A 495 -12.80 9.16 20.64
C VAL A 495 -11.87 9.80 19.59
N PRO A 496 -11.24 10.96 19.83
CA PRO A 496 -10.30 11.53 18.87
C PRO A 496 -9.08 10.64 18.61
N GLU A 497 -8.49 10.06 19.66
CA GLU A 497 -7.34 9.14 19.52
C GLU A 497 -7.69 7.92 18.66
N LEU A 498 -8.84 7.28 18.96
CA LEU A 498 -9.35 6.17 18.16
C LEU A 498 -9.62 6.57 16.71
N THR A 499 -10.24 7.73 16.50
CA THR A 499 -10.52 8.27 15.16
C THR A 499 -9.23 8.44 14.36
N TYR A 500 -8.21 9.02 14.97
CA TYR A 500 -6.92 9.26 14.31
C TYR A 500 -6.21 7.96 13.93
N PHE A 501 -6.18 6.99 14.85
CA PHE A 501 -5.58 5.68 14.59
C PHE A 501 -6.31 4.90 13.49
N VAL A 502 -7.64 4.85 13.53
CA VAL A 502 -8.44 4.18 12.49
C VAL A 502 -8.26 4.88 11.12
N THR A 503 -8.14 6.21 11.13
CA THR A 503 -7.81 6.97 9.91
C THR A 503 -6.46 6.53 9.33
N MET A 504 -5.43 6.42 10.17
CA MET A 504 -4.11 5.95 9.77
C MET A 504 -4.18 4.55 9.16
N VAL A 505 -4.90 3.63 9.80
CA VAL A 505 -5.05 2.25 9.30
C VAL A 505 -5.69 2.22 7.90
N ILE A 506 -6.78 2.95 7.71
CA ILE A 506 -7.48 3.01 6.41
C ILE A 506 -6.62 3.71 5.37
N PHE A 507 -6.00 4.84 5.72
CA PHE A 507 -5.12 5.58 4.80
C PHE A 507 -3.95 4.71 4.33
N ASN A 508 -3.29 4.01 5.26
CA ASN A 508 -2.16 3.15 4.94
C ASN A 508 -2.54 1.99 4.02
N ALA A 509 -3.64 1.29 4.32
CA ALA A 509 -4.11 0.15 3.53
C ALA A 509 -4.69 0.56 2.15
N SER A 510 -4.98 1.83 1.91
CA SER A 510 -5.62 2.32 0.68
C SER A 510 -4.78 3.37 -0.04
N ALA A 511 -4.83 4.64 0.37
CA ALA A 511 -4.22 5.75 -0.33
C ALA A 511 -2.69 5.65 -0.37
N GLN A 512 -2.06 5.34 0.76
CA GLN A 512 -0.61 5.17 0.85
C GLN A 512 -0.13 4.01 -0.02
N HIS A 513 -0.76 2.84 0.10
CA HIS A 513 -0.43 1.69 -0.72
C HIS A 513 -0.58 2.00 -2.21
N THR A 514 -1.70 2.63 -2.61
CA THR A 514 -1.94 3.02 -4.01
C THR A 514 -0.87 3.96 -4.54
N ALA A 515 -0.44 4.94 -3.75
CA ALA A 515 0.58 5.92 -4.16
C ALA A 515 1.92 5.26 -4.47
N VAL A 516 2.38 4.35 -3.61
CA VAL A 516 3.69 3.69 -3.81
C VAL A 516 3.60 2.51 -4.77
N ASN A 517 2.50 1.74 -4.77
CA ASN A 517 2.36 0.55 -5.61
C ASN A 517 2.13 0.90 -7.10
N ASN A 518 1.18 1.79 -7.40
CA ASN A 518 0.80 2.05 -8.79
C ASN A 518 1.83 2.89 -9.55
N ALA A 519 2.72 3.60 -8.87
CA ALA A 519 3.79 4.37 -9.47
C ALA A 519 4.96 3.52 -9.98
N GLN A 520 5.07 2.26 -9.56
CA GLN A 520 6.22 1.39 -9.88
C GLN A 520 6.45 1.28 -11.39
N LEU A 521 5.47 0.84 -12.16
CA LEU A 521 5.65 0.67 -13.61
C LEU A 521 5.92 2.00 -14.34
N ASP A 522 5.37 3.09 -13.84
CA ASP A 522 5.59 4.42 -14.39
C ASP A 522 7.06 4.87 -14.28
N TYR A 523 7.69 4.65 -13.12
CA TYR A 523 9.05 5.10 -12.84
C TYR A 523 10.11 4.02 -13.03
N PHE A 524 9.78 2.76 -12.73
CA PHE A 524 10.70 1.62 -12.79
C PHE A 524 10.62 0.85 -14.11
N GLY A 525 9.60 1.10 -14.92
CA GLY A 525 9.46 0.50 -16.26
C GLY A 525 10.57 0.93 -17.26
N TRP A 526 11.33 1.99 -16.94
CA TRP A 526 12.58 2.35 -17.62
C TRP A 526 13.76 1.96 -16.73
N MET A 527 14.36 0.79 -16.96
CA MET A 527 15.39 0.18 -16.12
C MET A 527 16.54 1.15 -15.74
N PRO A 528 17.09 2.00 -16.64
CA PRO A 528 18.15 2.93 -16.25
C PRO A 528 17.76 3.95 -15.19
N ASN A 529 16.47 4.25 -15.01
CA ASN A 529 15.97 5.12 -13.95
C ASN A 529 15.81 4.41 -12.60
N ALA A 530 15.72 3.08 -12.58
CA ALA A 530 15.57 2.30 -11.35
C ALA A 530 16.13 0.88 -11.55
N PRO A 531 17.45 0.75 -11.68
CA PRO A 531 18.06 -0.56 -11.87
C PRO A 531 17.93 -1.41 -10.61
N VAL A 532 17.46 -2.64 -10.76
CA VAL A 532 17.27 -3.61 -9.65
C VAL A 532 18.59 -4.00 -8.97
N GLY A 533 19.72 -3.67 -9.58
CA GLY A 533 21.07 -3.86 -9.07
C GLY A 533 22.08 -3.33 -10.06
N LEU A 534 23.33 -3.18 -9.64
CA LEU A 534 24.43 -2.72 -10.50
C LEU A 534 25.58 -3.71 -10.45
N GLN A 535 26.16 -4.06 -11.61
CA GLN A 535 27.17 -5.11 -11.79
C GLN A 535 28.62 -4.58 -11.81
N ARG A 536 28.82 -3.30 -11.51
CA ARG A 536 30.12 -2.68 -11.32
C ARG A 536 30.18 -2.00 -9.96
N PRO A 537 31.35 -1.93 -9.33
CA PRO A 537 31.51 -1.21 -8.09
C PRO A 537 31.22 0.28 -8.26
N PRO A 538 30.75 0.97 -7.21
CA PRO A 538 30.62 2.43 -7.25
C PRO A 538 31.98 3.07 -7.57
N PRO A 539 31.98 4.16 -8.36
CA PRO A 539 33.24 4.82 -8.73
C PRO A 539 33.97 5.36 -7.49
N ALA A 540 35.25 4.99 -7.35
CA ALA A 540 36.12 5.37 -6.25
C ALA A 540 36.81 6.73 -6.47
N CYS A 541 36.71 7.32 -7.67
CA CYS A 541 37.25 8.64 -7.96
C CYS A 541 36.44 9.28 -9.10
N ARG A 542 36.50 10.60 -9.19
CA ARG A 542 35.90 11.38 -10.28
C ARG A 542 36.76 11.35 -11.55
N GLY A 543 36.16 11.63 -12.70
CA GLY A 543 36.85 11.72 -13.99
C GLY A 543 37.17 10.37 -14.66
N ARG A 544 36.50 9.29 -14.24
CA ARG A 544 36.77 7.93 -14.74
C ARG A 544 35.57 7.23 -15.39
N CYS A 545 34.37 7.73 -15.21
CA CYS A 545 33.19 7.12 -15.82
C CYS A 545 33.06 7.51 -17.29
N SER A 546 32.43 6.64 -18.03
CA SER A 546 32.05 6.83 -19.44
C SER A 546 30.67 6.24 -19.68
N GLU A 547 30.01 6.58 -20.78
CA GLU A 547 28.73 5.95 -21.15
C GLU A 547 28.88 4.42 -21.26
N ARG A 548 30.03 3.94 -21.75
CA ARG A 548 30.30 2.51 -21.80
C ARG A 548 30.39 1.87 -20.40
N SER A 549 31.07 2.50 -19.45
CA SER A 549 31.17 1.99 -18.09
C SER A 549 29.83 2.00 -17.38
N LEU A 550 28.98 2.97 -17.68
CA LEU A 550 27.61 3.03 -17.18
C LEU A 550 26.73 1.91 -17.76
N LEU A 551 26.78 1.67 -19.06
CA LEU A 551 26.09 0.55 -19.72
C LEU A 551 26.53 -0.80 -19.14
N ASP A 552 27.84 -0.97 -18.88
CA ASP A 552 28.40 -2.18 -18.26
C ASP A 552 28.00 -2.34 -16.79
N SER A 553 27.51 -1.28 -16.15
CA SER A 553 27.05 -1.31 -14.75
C SER A 553 25.61 -1.83 -14.61
N PHE A 554 24.79 -1.71 -15.63
CA PHE A 554 23.40 -2.13 -15.55
C PHE A 554 23.24 -3.64 -15.37
N PRO A 555 22.13 -4.11 -14.77
CA PRO A 555 21.78 -5.52 -14.71
C PRO A 555 21.71 -6.10 -16.12
N ASP A 556 22.07 -7.37 -16.25
CA ASP A 556 21.97 -8.06 -17.55
C ASP A 556 20.51 -8.16 -18.04
N VAL A 557 20.33 -8.59 -19.29
CA VAL A 557 19.02 -8.71 -19.93
C VAL A 557 18.07 -9.58 -19.09
N ASN A 558 18.54 -10.71 -18.58
CA ASN A 558 17.71 -11.63 -17.80
C ASN A 558 17.24 -10.97 -16.49
N SER A 559 18.14 -10.39 -15.70
CA SER A 559 17.79 -9.67 -14.46
C SER A 559 16.85 -8.50 -14.73
N THR A 560 17.05 -7.78 -15.83
CA THR A 560 16.15 -6.68 -16.26
C THR A 560 14.76 -7.20 -16.60
N VAL A 561 14.65 -8.32 -17.30
CA VAL A 561 13.37 -8.95 -17.65
C VAL A 561 12.60 -9.34 -16.39
N HIS A 562 13.26 -10.00 -15.43
CA HIS A 562 12.62 -10.39 -14.16
C HIS A 562 12.19 -9.16 -13.33
N GLY A 563 13.02 -8.13 -13.26
CA GLY A 563 12.68 -6.87 -12.60
C GLY A 563 11.45 -6.20 -13.23
N LEU A 564 11.43 -6.06 -14.55
CA LEU A 564 10.29 -5.49 -15.29
C LEU A 564 9.02 -6.31 -15.13
N ALA A 565 9.12 -7.65 -15.16
CA ALA A 565 8.00 -8.55 -14.95
C ALA A 565 7.40 -8.38 -13.55
N THR A 566 8.26 -8.29 -12.54
CA THR A 566 7.85 -8.08 -11.14
C THR A 566 7.12 -6.75 -10.99
N VAL A 567 7.72 -5.65 -11.45
CA VAL A 567 7.13 -4.30 -11.39
C VAL A 567 5.80 -4.24 -12.16
N TYR A 568 5.71 -4.86 -13.34
CA TYR A 568 4.47 -4.92 -14.12
C TYR A 568 3.36 -5.65 -13.37
N LEU A 569 3.68 -6.81 -12.78
CA LEU A 569 2.72 -7.61 -12.04
C LEU A 569 2.19 -6.87 -10.82
N LEU A 570 3.09 -6.26 -10.03
CA LEU A 570 2.74 -5.53 -8.80
C LEU A 570 1.88 -4.29 -9.10
N SER A 571 2.18 -3.58 -10.19
CA SER A 571 1.46 -2.36 -10.58
C SER A 571 0.11 -2.61 -11.27
N LYS A 572 -0.25 -3.87 -11.56
CA LYS A 572 -1.47 -4.16 -12.30
C LYS A 572 -2.71 -3.95 -11.43
N LYS A 573 -3.62 -3.12 -11.93
CA LYS A 573 -4.93 -2.92 -11.28
C LYS A 573 -5.76 -4.20 -11.33
N PRO A 574 -6.44 -4.59 -10.23
CA PRO A 574 -7.32 -5.75 -10.21
C PRO A 574 -8.49 -5.59 -11.20
N ALA A 575 -8.81 -6.66 -11.94
CA ALA A 575 -9.93 -6.65 -12.89
C ALA A 575 -11.30 -6.63 -12.20
N ASP A 576 -11.39 -7.16 -10.98
CA ASP A 576 -12.62 -7.24 -10.18
C ASP A 576 -12.86 -6.02 -9.27
N PHE A 577 -12.35 -4.86 -9.69
CA PHE A 577 -12.56 -3.60 -8.97
C PHE A 577 -14.06 -3.22 -8.87
N GLY A 578 -14.89 -3.65 -9.82
CA GLY A 578 -16.31 -3.39 -9.85
C GLY A 578 -17.12 -4.07 -8.73
N PRO A 579 -17.09 -5.41 -8.57
CA PRO A 579 -17.88 -6.10 -7.55
C PRO A 579 -17.43 -5.87 -6.11
N GLY A 580 -16.12 -5.73 -5.89
CA GLY A 580 -15.57 -5.46 -4.57
C GLY A 580 -15.95 -4.09 -4.02
N LEU A 581 -16.13 -3.15 -4.91
CA LEU A 581 -16.56 -1.80 -4.60
C LEU A 581 -18.07 -1.70 -4.41
N ILE A 582 -18.83 -2.56 -5.08
CA ILE A 582 -20.27 -2.75 -4.79
C ILE A 582 -20.42 -3.28 -3.36
N ALA A 583 -19.60 -4.24 -2.93
CA ALA A 583 -19.57 -4.70 -1.55
C ALA A 583 -19.21 -3.59 -0.56
N LEU A 584 -18.21 -2.76 -0.84
CA LEU A 584 -17.82 -1.62 -0.01
C LEU A 584 -18.90 -0.54 -0.01
N SER A 585 -19.47 -0.19 -1.17
CA SER A 585 -20.63 0.69 -1.31
C SER A 585 -21.83 0.13 -0.56
N TYR A 586 -22.03 -1.18 -0.60
CA TYR A 586 -23.08 -1.86 0.12
C TYR A 586 -22.84 -1.93 1.63
N TYR A 587 -21.60 -2.13 2.09
CA TYR A 587 -21.21 -2.01 3.49
C TYR A 587 -21.36 -0.56 4.00
N VAL A 588 -20.95 0.42 3.21
CA VAL A 588 -21.21 1.84 3.51
C VAL A 588 -22.70 2.13 3.51
N GLN A 589 -23.47 1.54 2.59
CA GLN A 589 -24.91 1.68 2.52
C GLN A 589 -25.64 0.91 3.65
N LEU A 590 -25.13 -0.24 4.08
CA LEU A 590 -25.60 -0.97 5.26
C LEU A 590 -25.21 -0.26 6.57
N LEU A 591 -24.00 0.26 6.66
CA LEU A 591 -23.60 1.16 7.73
C LEU A 591 -24.51 2.40 7.76
N LEU A 592 -24.74 3.03 6.63
CA LEU A 592 -25.65 4.18 6.49
C LEU A 592 -27.11 3.78 6.78
N SER A 593 -27.59 2.62 6.34
CA SER A 593 -28.97 2.17 6.62
C SER A 593 -29.15 1.68 8.06
N SER A 594 -28.12 1.13 8.71
CA SER A 594 -28.15 0.86 10.15
C SER A 594 -28.02 2.15 11.00
N LEU A 595 -27.47 3.22 10.41
CA LEU A 595 -27.44 4.57 10.96
C LEU A 595 -28.82 5.28 10.85
N PHE A 596 -29.73 4.80 9.99
CA PHE A 596 -31.08 5.34 9.81
C PHE A 596 -32.11 4.74 10.79
N SER A 597 -31.85 4.84 12.08
CA SER A 597 -32.94 4.94 13.05
C SER A 597 -33.45 6.39 13.04
N TRP A 598 -34.73 6.50 12.87
CA TRP A 598 -35.57 7.66 12.51
C TRP A 598 -35.27 9.03 13.17
N ARG A 599 -34.41 9.15 14.14
CA ARG A 599 -34.18 10.39 14.92
C ARG A 599 -32.92 11.21 14.57
N GLN A 600 -32.07 10.81 13.63
CA GLN A 600 -30.84 11.56 13.30
C GLN A 600 -30.66 11.83 11.79
N GLN A 601 -31.72 11.85 11.00
CA GLN A 601 -31.68 12.09 9.55
C GLN A 601 -30.89 13.34 9.13
N ASN A 602 -30.91 14.43 9.89
CA ASN A 602 -30.30 15.70 9.47
C ASN A 602 -28.78 15.72 9.44
N LYS A 603 -28.06 15.00 10.30
CA LYS A 603 -26.58 14.96 10.26
C LYS A 603 -26.05 14.02 9.19
N VAL A 604 -26.70 12.91 8.99
CA VAL A 604 -26.36 11.91 7.98
C VAL A 604 -26.75 12.36 6.58
N ILE A 605 -27.87 13.07 6.43
CA ILE A 605 -28.27 13.74 5.19
C ILE A 605 -27.20 14.78 4.78
N SER A 606 -26.67 15.54 5.72
CA SER A 606 -25.58 16.49 5.45
C SER A 606 -24.32 15.80 4.92
N ILE A 607 -23.95 14.64 5.48
CA ILE A 607 -22.80 13.83 4.99
C ILE A 607 -23.14 13.21 3.63
N LYS A 608 -24.35 12.68 3.46
CA LYS A 608 -24.83 12.09 2.21
C LYS A 608 -24.99 13.13 1.09
N GLN A 609 -25.50 14.33 1.39
CA GLN A 609 -25.57 15.44 0.45
C GLN A 609 -24.20 15.98 0.07
N ARG A 610 -23.27 16.08 0.99
CA ARG A 610 -21.88 16.48 0.69
C ARG A 610 -21.14 15.42 -0.14
N LEU A 611 -21.37 14.14 0.15
CA LEU A 611 -20.86 13.04 -0.68
C LEU A 611 -21.52 13.03 -2.09
N HIS A 612 -22.81 13.33 -2.17
CA HIS A 612 -23.57 13.37 -3.43
C HIS A 612 -23.22 14.60 -4.27
N LEU A 613 -23.05 15.78 -3.66
CA LEU A 613 -22.53 17.00 -4.31
C LEU A 613 -21.10 16.77 -4.84
N TYR A 614 -20.25 16.09 -4.09
CA TYR A 614 -18.92 15.69 -4.57
C TYR A 614 -18.97 14.68 -5.74
N ILE A 615 -20.01 13.88 -5.85
CA ILE A 615 -20.23 12.90 -6.94
C ILE A 615 -20.87 13.58 -8.15
N GLU A 616 -21.82 14.51 -7.97
CA GLU A 616 -22.54 15.19 -9.06
C GLU A 616 -21.70 16.26 -9.78
N GLU A 617 -20.76 16.93 -9.08
CA GLU A 617 -19.85 17.89 -9.69
C GLU A 617 -18.79 17.29 -10.63
N GLY A 618 -18.71 15.96 -10.75
CA GLY A 618 -17.70 15.25 -11.53
C GLY A 618 -18.20 14.19 -12.49
N GLU A 619 -19.35 14.35 -13.21
CA GLU A 619 -19.80 13.45 -14.29
C GLU A 619 -19.24 11.99 -14.24
N ALA A 620 -19.36 11.28 -13.13
CA ALA A 620 -18.90 9.91 -13.03
C ALA A 620 -20.05 8.96 -12.73
N ARG A 621 -20.50 8.27 -13.77
CA ARG A 621 -21.32 7.07 -13.65
C ARG A 621 -20.49 5.92 -13.10
N SER A 622 -20.29 5.86 -11.86
CA SER A 622 -20.12 4.67 -11.01
C SER A 622 -19.40 5.00 -9.70
N SER A 623 -20.14 4.79 -8.67
CA SER A 623 -19.88 5.09 -7.28
C SER A 623 -18.88 4.13 -6.67
N THR A 624 -17.76 4.63 -6.14
CA THR A 624 -17.04 3.86 -5.13
C THR A 624 -16.02 4.69 -4.38
N LEU A 625 -15.75 4.35 -3.13
CA LEU A 625 -14.76 5.01 -2.28
C LEU A 625 -13.37 5.07 -2.93
N ILE A 626 -12.96 4.06 -3.68
CA ILE A 626 -11.67 4.07 -4.40
C ILE A 626 -11.75 4.95 -5.65
N GLN A 627 -12.90 5.04 -6.32
CA GLN A 627 -13.11 6.06 -7.35
C GLN A 627 -13.21 7.46 -6.75
N LEU A 628 -13.74 7.61 -5.53
CA LEU A 628 -13.61 8.82 -4.74
C LEU A 628 -12.15 9.14 -4.41
N PHE A 629 -11.33 8.14 -4.10
CA PHE A 629 -9.88 8.30 -3.90
C PHE A 629 -9.15 8.65 -5.21
N VAL A 630 -9.46 7.96 -6.29
CA VAL A 630 -8.91 8.26 -7.63
C VAL A 630 -9.43 9.60 -8.14
N TRP A 631 -10.69 9.94 -7.87
CA TRP A 631 -11.33 11.19 -8.27
C TRP A 631 -10.89 12.38 -7.39
N ALA A 632 -10.68 12.21 -6.09
CA ALA A 632 -10.06 13.23 -5.23
C ALA A 632 -8.61 13.52 -5.66
N ALA A 633 -7.87 12.50 -6.08
CA ALA A 633 -6.55 12.67 -6.70
C ALA A 633 -6.64 13.41 -8.08
N GLN A 634 -7.77 13.30 -8.79
CA GLN A 634 -8.04 14.02 -10.05
C GLN A 634 -8.47 15.48 -9.84
N LEU A 635 -9.17 15.80 -8.74
CA LEU A 635 -9.56 17.18 -8.42
C LEU A 635 -8.37 18.07 -8.04
N SER A 636 -7.25 17.49 -7.57
CA SER A 636 -6.02 18.21 -7.34
C SER A 636 -5.39 18.77 -8.62
N SER A 637 -5.78 18.27 -9.77
CA SER A 637 -5.29 18.71 -11.09
C SER A 637 -5.77 20.09 -11.52
N SER A 638 -6.58 20.79 -10.75
CA SER A 638 -7.02 22.16 -11.06
C SER A 638 -5.94 23.24 -10.86
N SER A 639 -4.75 22.91 -10.34
CA SER A 639 -3.57 23.78 -10.34
C SER A 639 -2.73 23.64 -11.63
N GLN A 640 -3.37 23.36 -12.76
CA GLN A 640 -2.79 23.01 -14.06
C GLN A 640 -1.95 24.08 -14.77
N ARG A 641 -1.42 25.10 -14.12
CA ARG A 641 -0.69 26.16 -14.84
C ARG A 641 0.82 25.97 -14.98
N ALA A 642 1.41 24.87 -14.46
CA ALA A 642 2.86 24.69 -14.50
C ALA A 642 3.38 23.44 -15.20
N PHE A 643 2.55 22.42 -15.49
CA PHE A 643 3.02 21.23 -16.19
C PHE A 643 1.99 20.70 -17.20
N PRO A 644 2.37 20.31 -18.44
CA PRO A 644 1.46 19.86 -19.48
C PRO A 644 0.93 18.41 -19.28
N TRP A 645 1.01 17.85 -18.09
CA TRP A 645 0.71 16.43 -17.85
C TRP A 645 -0.59 16.30 -17.07
N ARG A 646 -1.68 16.24 -17.83
CA ARG A 646 -2.96 15.77 -17.33
C ARG A 646 -2.85 14.27 -17.05
N TRP A 647 -3.10 13.84 -15.81
CA TRP A 647 -3.66 12.53 -15.57
C TRP A 647 -4.99 12.46 -16.33
N ARG A 648 -4.98 11.90 -17.54
CA ARG A 648 -6.25 11.55 -18.18
C ARG A 648 -6.81 10.35 -17.44
N PRO A 649 -8.09 10.37 -17.01
CA PRO A 649 -8.77 9.16 -16.63
C PRO A 649 -8.68 8.21 -17.83
N ILE A 650 -8.19 7.00 -17.59
CA ILE A 650 -8.35 5.93 -18.59
C ILE A 650 -9.85 5.70 -18.67
N SER A 651 -10.46 6.14 -19.75
CA SER A 651 -11.81 5.75 -20.09
C SER A 651 -11.83 4.24 -20.12
N VAL A 652 -12.56 3.65 -19.20
CA VAL A 652 -12.98 2.25 -19.31
C VAL A 652 -13.99 2.24 -20.46
N ALA A 653 -13.51 1.89 -21.65
CA ALA A 653 -14.40 1.44 -22.70
C ALA A 653 -15.04 0.13 -22.23
N THR A 654 -16.34 0.08 -22.30
CA THR A 654 -17.29 -0.99 -21.98
C THR A 654 -16.81 -2.40 -22.34
#